data_14879fdc483e9baa38302a2767293d13
#
_entry.id   14879fdc483e9baa38302a2767293d13
#
_cell.length_a   1.000
_cell.length_b   1.000
_cell.length_c   1.000
_cell.angle_alpha   90.00
_cell.angle_beta   90.00
_cell.angle_gamma   90.00
#
_symmetry.space_group_name_H-M   'P 1'
#
loop_
_entity.id
_entity.type
_entity.pdbx_description
1 polymer ?
#
loop_
_entity_poly.entity_id
_entity_poly.type
_entity_poly.pdbx_seq_one_letter_code
_entity_poly.pdbx_strand_id
1 'polypeptide(L)'
;MNLKIENKVDIDDHLKNLIKSEIEGEVYFDDVTREIYSTDASIYRIVPLCVVTPKTIKDIKTLVQISNEYGIPILPRGGGSSLSGQTVNKAIVIDFTKHINKVVDVDKNSMTAIAQPGITIDRLNQILKSQNLLFTPDPSTTNRATVGGVIGNNSCGAHSIIYGKTIDNVKSLKTILSNGEDHVFKKIRFSEFEKLILNDSFSSNLYLNSINLFKKYTDELTRRYPDIQRRVGGYNLDEINKDGFVDLTKIIVGSEGTLATVTEAELNLVELPNSKGLLVVEFDDIIKSMEASVLALDLNPSAVEHIGEIIISEARKSPEFSSGIEYLNNNPTDIIVVEFYGENELEVKDKISHLKKKLDISGLSLSSTEVINPVQQKKVWDMRKAGLGLVMKKPGEAKAIPFVEDTAVSPEKLPEYVKRFDEIVRQNGTTAGYYGHASVGCLHIRPLINLKEEKDIKRMVKISDEISDLVFEFGGAFSGEHGDGIVRGAWTKKMYGEKIYHAFQDLKKSFDPKNLMNPGKIIDTPPMDENLRFGTTYKTENTETFLSFEKEGGFAQAIEMCNGQAACKKIGSGYMCPSFMATRNEVDSTRGRANALRAALSGKLPIQQLNSKKLFDVLDLCLECKTCRSECPSGVDMAKLKYEFLHQYYKNNKIPLRARLTGNIAILNKFGSYFPKIFNLINSFYIFKLASDIFLKIDRRRNLPKLAPKAFDKIFKEVKSDKKIAVFFNDTFTNYNHPNVGISAVKILKALDYEVKLVDKKCCGRPLISKGLLESAKKNAKYNINSIYDYVKNGAIVVGAEPSCISALKDEYPDMFPNDERVKLISKNTYLLQEILVKEGKNKNINFKKDLKKRSIAVQVHCHEKTIIGENISIDSLKMIPNSEVEKIPSGCCGMAGAFGYEKEHFDLSKQIAEERLLPFIKGLKSNTQVAITGVSCRHQIDDLSERDPKHILEIFAESIN
;
A
#
# COMPACT_ATOMS: atom_id res chain seq x y z
N MET A 1 -35.44 -25.26 17.01
CA MET A 1 -34.62 -26.45 16.71
C MET A 1 -33.52 -26.00 15.74
N ASN A 2 -32.37 -25.58 16.26
CA ASN A 2 -31.25 -25.05 15.45
C ASN A 2 -30.56 -26.24 14.80
N LEU A 3 -30.84 -26.46 13.53
CA LEU A 3 -30.02 -27.33 12.69
C LEU A 3 -28.66 -26.63 12.45
N LYS A 4 -27.68 -26.93 13.27
CA LYS A 4 -26.28 -26.75 12.88
C LYS A 4 -26.02 -27.69 11.70
N ILE A 5 -26.19 -27.18 10.50
CA ILE A 5 -25.66 -27.85 9.30
C ILE A 5 -24.15 -27.58 9.32
N GLU A 6 -23.40 -28.46 10.01
CA GLU A 6 -21.97 -28.62 9.75
C GLU A 6 -21.82 -29.28 8.36
N ASN A 7 -22.03 -28.51 7.32
CA ASN A 7 -21.59 -28.92 6.02
C ASN A 7 -20.05 -28.88 6.03
N LYS A 8 -19.43 -30.04 6.27
CA LYS A 8 -18.03 -30.30 5.92
C LYS A 8 -17.92 -30.26 4.39
N VAL A 9 -17.97 -29.06 3.81
CA VAL A 9 -17.63 -28.88 2.41
C VAL A 9 -16.12 -28.95 2.31
N ASP A 10 -15.59 -30.10 1.92
CA ASP A 10 -14.18 -30.29 1.53
C ASP A 10 -14.14 -30.56 0.02
N ILE A 11 -13.14 -29.99 -0.64
CA ILE A 11 -12.90 -30.26 -2.08
C ILE A 11 -12.06 -31.53 -2.15
N ASP A 12 -12.67 -32.63 -2.64
CA ASP A 12 -11.97 -33.90 -2.88
C ASP A 12 -11.01 -33.81 -4.10
N ASP A 13 -10.25 -34.86 -4.33
CA ASP A 13 -9.26 -34.85 -5.42
C ASP A 13 -9.92 -34.89 -6.82
N HIS A 14 -11.12 -35.46 -6.95
CA HIS A 14 -11.88 -35.42 -8.21
C HIS A 14 -12.21 -33.96 -8.57
N LEU A 15 -12.78 -33.21 -7.64
CA LEU A 15 -13.18 -31.83 -7.82
C LEU A 15 -11.97 -30.88 -7.98
N LYS A 16 -10.84 -31.16 -7.28
CA LYS A 16 -9.58 -30.42 -7.52
C LYS A 16 -9.10 -30.58 -8.96
N ASN A 17 -9.17 -31.81 -9.50
CA ASN A 17 -8.78 -32.09 -10.88
C ASN A 17 -9.75 -31.46 -11.88
N LEU A 18 -11.07 -31.54 -11.62
CA LEU A 18 -12.08 -30.88 -12.44
C LEU A 18 -11.83 -29.36 -12.53
N ILE A 19 -11.68 -28.67 -11.39
CA ILE A 19 -11.43 -27.23 -11.38
C ILE A 19 -10.14 -26.90 -12.15
N LYS A 20 -9.07 -27.66 -11.98
CA LYS A 20 -7.80 -27.44 -12.68
C LYS A 20 -7.90 -27.66 -14.20
N SER A 21 -8.74 -28.61 -14.68
CA SER A 21 -8.88 -28.90 -16.10
C SER A 21 -9.76 -27.91 -16.84
N GLU A 22 -10.79 -27.37 -16.14
CA GLU A 22 -11.80 -26.51 -16.75
C GLU A 22 -11.43 -25.02 -16.74
N ILE A 23 -10.46 -24.59 -15.92
CA ILE A 23 -10.08 -23.20 -15.72
C ILE A 23 -8.76 -22.89 -16.44
N GLU A 24 -8.77 -21.89 -17.32
CA GLU A 24 -7.57 -21.39 -18.01
C GLU A 24 -6.66 -20.56 -17.11
N GLY A 25 -7.22 -19.98 -16.04
CA GLY A 25 -6.51 -19.21 -15.02
C GLY A 25 -5.70 -20.08 -14.06
N GLU A 26 -5.09 -19.44 -13.06
CA GLU A 26 -4.32 -20.16 -12.04
C GLU A 26 -5.22 -20.64 -10.91
N VAL A 27 -5.00 -21.89 -10.45
CA VAL A 27 -5.77 -22.54 -9.38
C VAL A 27 -4.82 -23.02 -8.28
N TYR A 28 -5.06 -22.59 -7.05
CA TYR A 28 -4.20 -22.85 -5.89
C TYR A 28 -4.95 -23.55 -4.77
N PHE A 29 -4.49 -24.76 -4.41
CA PHE A 29 -5.00 -25.56 -3.29
C PHE A 29 -3.99 -25.69 -2.15
N ASP A 30 -2.79 -25.15 -2.32
CA ASP A 30 -1.74 -25.25 -1.32
C ASP A 30 -2.03 -24.38 -0.08
N ASP A 31 -1.60 -24.86 1.08
CA ASP A 31 -1.93 -24.23 2.37
C ASP A 31 -1.35 -22.82 2.50
N VAL A 32 -0.16 -22.55 1.92
CA VAL A 32 0.48 -21.24 2.02
C VAL A 32 -0.35 -20.18 1.27
N THR A 33 -0.77 -20.48 0.03
CA THR A 33 -1.63 -19.57 -0.74
C THR A 33 -2.97 -19.37 -0.05
N ARG A 34 -3.60 -20.44 0.45
CA ARG A 34 -4.87 -20.35 1.19
C ARG A 34 -4.73 -19.49 2.44
N GLU A 35 -3.63 -19.61 3.19
CA GLU A 35 -3.35 -18.77 4.35
C GLU A 35 -3.12 -17.30 3.97
N ILE A 36 -2.45 -17.03 2.87
CA ILE A 36 -2.27 -15.64 2.36
C ILE A 36 -3.63 -14.99 2.09
N TYR A 37 -4.59 -15.73 1.54
CA TYR A 37 -5.94 -15.24 1.23
C TYR A 37 -6.95 -15.37 2.40
N SER A 38 -6.55 -15.95 3.53
CA SER A 38 -7.42 -16.12 4.70
C SER A 38 -7.78 -14.82 5.41
N THR A 39 -7.13 -13.71 5.07
CA THR A 39 -7.33 -12.40 5.71
C THR A 39 -7.51 -11.28 4.69
N ASP A 40 -8.14 -10.20 5.12
CA ASP A 40 -8.24 -8.92 4.44
C ASP A 40 -7.79 -7.79 5.40
N ALA A 41 -8.34 -6.58 5.30
CA ALA A 41 -8.02 -5.51 6.25
C ALA A 41 -8.90 -5.54 7.52
N SER A 42 -9.82 -6.49 7.64
CA SER A 42 -10.66 -6.69 8.83
C SER A 42 -9.93 -7.43 9.95
N ILE A 43 -10.66 -7.64 11.04
CA ILE A 43 -10.18 -8.39 12.19
C ILE A 43 -10.28 -9.92 12.02
N TYR A 44 -10.77 -10.41 10.88
CA TYR A 44 -11.09 -11.83 10.67
C TYR A 44 -9.99 -12.61 9.94
N ARG A 45 -10.00 -13.94 10.18
CA ARG A 45 -9.24 -14.95 9.46
C ARG A 45 -10.12 -16.15 9.18
N ILE A 46 -10.43 -16.40 7.90
CA ILE A 46 -11.16 -17.59 7.45
C ILE A 46 -10.40 -18.17 6.26
N VAL A 47 -9.93 -19.43 6.39
CA VAL A 47 -9.13 -20.09 5.33
C VAL A 47 -10.05 -20.52 4.19
N PRO A 48 -9.79 -20.05 2.95
CA PRO A 48 -10.59 -20.44 1.79
C PRO A 48 -10.37 -21.92 1.43
N LEU A 49 -11.32 -22.50 0.70
CA LEU A 49 -11.21 -23.87 0.16
C LEU A 49 -10.13 -23.95 -0.92
N CYS A 50 -10.12 -23.01 -1.83
CA CYS A 50 -9.06 -22.78 -2.80
C CYS A 50 -9.07 -21.31 -3.28
N VAL A 51 -8.06 -20.93 -4.06
CA VAL A 51 -7.96 -19.61 -4.67
C VAL A 51 -7.84 -19.79 -6.19
N VAL A 52 -8.62 -19.03 -6.96
CA VAL A 52 -8.57 -19.00 -8.42
C VAL A 52 -8.36 -17.57 -8.89
N THR A 53 -7.40 -17.36 -9.77
CA THR A 53 -7.21 -16.13 -10.54
C THR A 53 -7.67 -16.36 -11.98
N PRO A 54 -8.95 -16.08 -12.29
CA PRO A 54 -9.53 -16.37 -13.60
C PRO A 54 -8.87 -15.54 -14.68
N LYS A 55 -8.63 -16.12 -15.84
CA LYS A 55 -8.03 -15.46 -17.00
C LYS A 55 -9.08 -14.90 -17.95
N THR A 56 -10.26 -15.51 -17.98
CA THR A 56 -11.37 -15.17 -18.85
C THR A 56 -12.69 -15.07 -18.07
N ILE A 57 -13.71 -14.43 -18.67
CA ILE A 57 -15.08 -14.43 -18.11
C ILE A 57 -15.66 -15.84 -18.13
N LYS A 58 -15.25 -16.69 -19.10
CA LYS A 58 -15.66 -18.10 -19.16
C LYS A 58 -15.20 -18.85 -17.91
N ASP A 59 -13.98 -18.62 -17.41
CA ASP A 59 -13.51 -19.23 -16.16
C ASP A 59 -14.44 -18.92 -14.99
N ILE A 60 -14.89 -17.64 -14.89
CA ILE A 60 -15.78 -17.22 -13.82
C ILE A 60 -17.12 -17.93 -13.92
N LYS A 61 -17.69 -18.02 -15.14
CA LYS A 61 -18.94 -18.73 -15.40
C LYS A 61 -18.84 -20.20 -15.03
N THR A 62 -17.77 -20.87 -15.46
CA THR A 62 -17.50 -22.27 -15.12
C THR A 62 -17.39 -22.48 -13.58
N LEU A 63 -16.73 -21.59 -12.86
CA LEU A 63 -16.64 -21.66 -11.39
C LEU A 63 -18.01 -21.52 -10.72
N VAL A 64 -18.87 -20.62 -11.20
CA VAL A 64 -20.25 -20.48 -10.70
C VAL A 64 -21.09 -21.74 -10.98
N GLN A 65 -20.94 -22.33 -12.16
CA GLN A 65 -21.61 -23.57 -12.52
C GLN A 65 -21.16 -24.75 -11.64
N ILE A 66 -19.85 -24.92 -11.45
CA ILE A 66 -19.27 -25.92 -10.52
C ILE A 66 -19.78 -25.67 -9.10
N SER A 67 -19.78 -24.41 -8.63
CA SER A 67 -20.32 -24.03 -7.33
C SER A 67 -21.80 -24.48 -7.19
N ASN A 68 -22.62 -24.19 -8.17
CA ASN A 68 -24.02 -24.55 -8.14
C ASN A 68 -24.25 -26.08 -8.19
N GLU A 69 -23.48 -26.78 -9.00
CA GLU A 69 -23.58 -28.26 -9.15
C GLU A 69 -23.16 -28.99 -7.87
N TYR A 70 -22.00 -28.61 -7.32
CA TYR A 70 -21.39 -29.34 -6.19
C TYR A 70 -21.73 -28.71 -4.81
N GLY A 71 -22.50 -27.62 -4.76
CA GLY A 71 -22.89 -26.96 -3.49
C GLY A 71 -21.71 -26.28 -2.76
N ILE A 72 -20.74 -25.76 -3.49
CA ILE A 72 -19.53 -25.14 -2.92
C ILE A 72 -19.65 -23.61 -2.94
N PRO A 73 -19.50 -22.91 -1.80
CA PRO A 73 -19.55 -21.46 -1.79
C PRO A 73 -18.43 -20.82 -2.63
N ILE A 74 -18.76 -19.68 -3.25
CA ILE A 74 -17.79 -18.83 -3.97
C ILE A 74 -17.72 -17.44 -3.34
N LEU A 75 -16.57 -16.81 -3.47
CA LEU A 75 -16.29 -15.46 -2.96
C LEU A 75 -15.59 -14.63 -4.04
N PRO A 76 -16.29 -13.71 -4.72
CA PRO A 76 -15.66 -12.71 -5.59
C PRO A 76 -14.78 -11.77 -4.76
N ARG A 77 -13.50 -11.61 -5.15
CA ARG A 77 -12.53 -10.79 -4.41
C ARG A 77 -11.81 -9.81 -5.33
N GLY A 78 -11.83 -8.53 -4.94
CA GLY A 78 -11.01 -7.47 -5.53
C GLY A 78 -9.69 -7.27 -4.78
N GLY A 79 -9.36 -6.03 -4.39
CA GLY A 79 -8.11 -5.68 -3.70
C GLY A 79 -7.90 -6.31 -2.32
N GLY A 80 -8.95 -6.88 -1.68
CA GLY A 80 -8.90 -7.41 -0.33
C GLY A 80 -8.55 -6.33 0.70
N SER A 81 -9.06 -5.12 0.52
CA SER A 81 -8.87 -3.97 1.40
C SER A 81 -10.07 -3.73 2.33
N SER A 82 -11.04 -4.61 2.32
CA SER A 82 -12.26 -4.55 3.12
C SER A 82 -11.97 -4.58 4.62
N LEU A 83 -12.69 -3.73 5.38
CA LEU A 83 -12.54 -3.58 6.82
C LEU A 83 -13.53 -4.39 7.64
N SER A 84 -14.59 -4.93 7.00
CA SER A 84 -15.70 -5.59 7.68
C SER A 84 -15.75 -7.11 7.46
N GLY A 85 -14.75 -7.70 6.74
CA GLY A 85 -14.67 -9.14 6.51
C GLY A 85 -15.48 -9.64 5.32
N GLN A 86 -15.83 -8.77 4.36
CA GLN A 86 -16.56 -9.18 3.15
C GLN A 86 -15.75 -10.16 2.31
N THR A 87 -14.42 -10.04 2.30
CA THR A 87 -13.52 -10.73 1.37
C THR A 87 -12.78 -11.92 1.99
N VAL A 88 -13.32 -12.48 3.08
CA VAL A 88 -12.85 -13.72 3.71
C VAL A 88 -14.02 -14.69 3.91
N ASN A 89 -13.86 -15.95 3.47
CA ASN A 89 -14.88 -16.97 3.63
C ASN A 89 -14.29 -18.38 3.42
N LYS A 90 -14.98 -19.42 3.92
CA LYS A 90 -14.71 -20.84 3.58
C LYS A 90 -15.35 -21.14 2.22
N ALA A 91 -14.75 -20.66 1.16
CA ALA A 91 -15.28 -20.65 -0.21
C ALA A 91 -14.16 -20.81 -1.25
N ILE A 92 -14.51 -20.99 -2.53
CA ILE A 92 -13.61 -20.75 -3.65
C ILE A 92 -13.44 -19.23 -3.80
N VAL A 93 -12.26 -18.70 -3.50
CA VAL A 93 -11.96 -17.28 -3.72
C VAL A 93 -11.63 -17.04 -5.19
N ILE A 94 -12.35 -16.11 -5.82
CA ILE A 94 -12.15 -15.69 -7.21
C ILE A 94 -11.48 -14.30 -7.21
N ASP A 95 -10.15 -14.22 -7.43
CA ASP A 95 -9.41 -12.96 -7.46
C ASP A 95 -9.38 -12.36 -8.87
N PHE A 96 -10.07 -11.25 -9.05
CA PHE A 96 -10.18 -10.54 -10.34
C PHE A 96 -8.96 -9.67 -10.66
N THR A 97 -8.10 -9.38 -9.70
CA THR A 97 -7.12 -8.28 -9.82
C THR A 97 -6.02 -8.51 -10.85
N LYS A 98 -5.72 -9.79 -11.18
CA LYS A 98 -4.59 -10.14 -12.05
C LYS A 98 -4.91 -10.01 -13.55
N HIS A 99 -6.05 -10.51 -14.00
CA HIS A 99 -6.35 -10.63 -15.43
C HIS A 99 -7.64 -9.92 -15.87
N ILE A 100 -8.65 -9.83 -15.01
CA ILE A 100 -9.97 -9.25 -15.31
C ILE A 100 -10.02 -7.78 -14.88
N ASN A 101 -9.16 -6.94 -15.48
CA ASN A 101 -8.88 -5.58 -14.99
C ASN A 101 -8.72 -4.53 -16.10
N LYS A 102 -9.48 -4.69 -17.21
CA LYS A 102 -9.41 -3.78 -18.36
C LYS A 102 -10.51 -2.71 -18.31
N VAL A 103 -10.23 -1.55 -18.91
CA VAL A 103 -11.26 -0.64 -19.43
C VAL A 103 -11.63 -1.16 -20.81
N VAL A 104 -12.91 -1.49 -21.00
CA VAL A 104 -13.42 -2.10 -22.23
C VAL A 104 -13.74 -1.02 -23.25
N ASP A 105 -14.40 0.07 -22.79
CA ASP A 105 -14.80 1.19 -23.62
C ASP A 105 -14.90 2.49 -22.81
N VAL A 106 -14.78 3.64 -23.48
CA VAL A 106 -15.00 4.98 -22.93
C VAL A 106 -15.76 5.81 -23.95
N ASP A 107 -17.00 6.16 -23.66
CA ASP A 107 -17.79 7.06 -24.50
C ASP A 107 -17.91 8.45 -23.85
N LYS A 108 -17.21 9.41 -24.44
CA LYS A 108 -17.22 10.81 -23.98
C LYS A 108 -18.58 11.49 -24.20
N ASN A 109 -19.32 11.12 -25.25
CA ASN A 109 -20.59 11.78 -25.57
C ASN A 109 -21.67 11.40 -24.55
N SER A 110 -21.72 10.15 -24.15
CA SER A 110 -22.65 9.66 -23.12
C SER A 110 -22.08 9.81 -21.69
N MET A 111 -20.84 10.30 -21.54
CA MET A 111 -20.14 10.42 -20.26
C MET A 111 -20.11 9.10 -19.49
N THR A 112 -19.75 7.99 -20.17
CA THR A 112 -19.71 6.64 -19.58
C THR A 112 -18.42 5.90 -19.88
N ALA A 113 -18.10 4.92 -19.01
CA ALA A 113 -17.05 3.95 -19.26
C ALA A 113 -17.52 2.54 -18.92
N ILE A 114 -17.09 1.54 -19.68
CA ILE A 114 -17.28 0.13 -19.37
C ILE A 114 -15.97 -0.42 -18.82
N ALA A 115 -16.00 -0.92 -17.60
CA ALA A 115 -14.83 -1.41 -16.89
C ALA A 115 -15.03 -2.82 -16.32
N GLN A 116 -13.96 -3.61 -16.29
CA GLN A 116 -13.92 -4.92 -15.64
C GLN A 116 -13.69 -4.77 -14.12
N PRO A 117 -14.22 -5.69 -13.29
CA PRO A 117 -14.26 -5.52 -11.84
C PRO A 117 -12.89 -5.49 -11.14
N GLY A 118 -11.84 -6.04 -11.73
CA GLY A 118 -10.50 -6.10 -11.14
C GLY A 118 -9.65 -4.84 -11.33
N ILE A 119 -10.09 -3.85 -12.15
CA ILE A 119 -9.33 -2.62 -12.34
C ILE A 119 -9.42 -1.73 -11.09
N THR A 120 -8.30 -1.13 -10.68
CA THR A 120 -8.29 -0.16 -9.57
C THR A 120 -8.84 1.19 -10.00
N ILE A 121 -9.47 1.91 -9.07
CA ILE A 121 -10.06 3.23 -9.34
C ILE A 121 -9.01 4.21 -9.88
N ASP A 122 -7.82 4.27 -9.25
CA ASP A 122 -6.74 5.15 -9.74
C ASP A 122 -6.30 4.80 -11.17
N ARG A 123 -6.27 3.50 -11.54
CA ARG A 123 -5.89 3.10 -12.89
C ARG A 123 -6.97 3.47 -13.91
N LEU A 124 -8.24 3.27 -13.56
CA LEU A 124 -9.36 3.75 -14.37
C LEU A 124 -9.24 5.26 -14.60
N ASN A 125 -9.11 6.03 -13.53
CA ASN A 125 -9.04 7.50 -13.58
C ASN A 125 -7.79 8.02 -14.31
N GLN A 126 -6.65 7.32 -14.26
CA GLN A 126 -5.48 7.64 -15.08
C GLN A 126 -5.77 7.53 -16.59
N ILE A 127 -6.56 6.53 -16.99
CA ILE A 127 -6.97 6.36 -18.40
C ILE A 127 -7.96 7.46 -18.79
N LEU A 128 -8.97 7.73 -17.96
CA LEU A 128 -10.01 8.72 -18.20
C LEU A 128 -9.48 10.17 -18.26
N LYS A 129 -8.41 10.46 -17.52
CA LYS A 129 -7.80 11.79 -17.44
C LYS A 129 -7.39 12.34 -18.81
N SER A 130 -6.97 11.50 -19.74
CA SER A 130 -6.61 11.93 -21.11
C SER A 130 -7.78 12.53 -21.89
N GLN A 131 -9.03 12.25 -21.46
CA GLN A 131 -10.27 12.76 -22.03
C GLN A 131 -10.94 13.83 -21.14
N ASN A 132 -10.26 14.30 -20.08
CA ASN A 132 -10.79 15.23 -19.07
C ASN A 132 -11.96 14.66 -18.27
N LEU A 133 -12.01 13.32 -18.06
CA LEU A 133 -13.08 12.60 -17.39
C LEU A 133 -12.60 11.97 -16.08
N LEU A 134 -13.57 11.73 -15.16
CA LEU A 134 -13.35 11.15 -13.84
C LEU A 134 -14.50 10.22 -13.45
N PHE A 135 -14.18 9.06 -12.89
CA PHE A 135 -15.11 8.24 -12.10
C PHE A 135 -14.98 8.65 -10.63
N THR A 136 -16.06 9.08 -10.04
CA THR A 136 -16.09 9.91 -8.83
C THR A 136 -15.97 9.21 -7.48
N PRO A 137 -16.44 7.97 -7.26
CA PRO A 137 -16.24 7.29 -5.98
C PRO A 137 -14.76 7.21 -5.61
N ASP A 138 -14.36 7.90 -4.54
CA ASP A 138 -12.97 8.11 -4.16
C ASP A 138 -12.60 7.65 -2.73
N PRO A 139 -12.88 6.37 -2.37
CA PRO A 139 -12.44 5.87 -1.07
C PRO A 139 -10.93 6.06 -0.90
N SER A 140 -10.45 6.19 0.34
CA SER A 140 -9.01 6.41 0.62
C SER A 140 -8.08 5.35 0.02
N THR A 141 -8.66 4.25 -0.45
CA THR A 141 -7.98 3.08 -1.02
C THR A 141 -7.98 3.03 -2.55
N THR A 142 -8.31 4.10 -3.27
CA THR A 142 -8.48 4.13 -4.75
C THR A 142 -7.33 3.50 -5.53
N ASN A 143 -6.09 3.57 -5.01
CA ASN A 143 -4.91 2.99 -5.63
C ASN A 143 -4.83 1.45 -5.57
N ARG A 144 -5.76 0.80 -4.84
CA ARG A 144 -5.83 -0.66 -4.65
C ARG A 144 -7.25 -1.22 -4.55
N ALA A 145 -8.24 -0.40 -4.21
CA ALA A 145 -9.66 -0.76 -4.33
C ALA A 145 -10.03 -0.87 -5.81
N THR A 146 -10.78 -1.91 -6.15
CA THR A 146 -11.17 -2.21 -7.53
C THR A 146 -12.61 -1.80 -7.81
N VAL A 147 -12.96 -1.60 -9.07
CA VAL A 147 -14.35 -1.31 -9.50
C VAL A 147 -15.35 -2.31 -8.91
N GLY A 148 -15.07 -3.63 -9.00
CA GLY A 148 -15.95 -4.65 -8.40
C GLY A 148 -16.00 -4.56 -6.87
N GLY A 149 -14.91 -4.16 -6.22
CA GLY A 149 -14.88 -3.96 -4.77
C GLY A 149 -15.71 -2.77 -4.30
N VAL A 150 -15.63 -1.63 -5.00
CA VAL A 150 -16.46 -0.45 -4.65
C VAL A 150 -17.94 -0.67 -4.97
N ILE A 151 -18.25 -1.43 -6.03
CA ILE A 151 -19.62 -1.87 -6.33
C ILE A 151 -20.14 -2.79 -5.21
N GLY A 152 -19.35 -3.79 -4.80
CA GLY A 152 -19.76 -4.73 -3.74
C GLY A 152 -20.07 -4.06 -2.42
N ASN A 153 -19.31 -3.03 -2.03
CA ASN A 153 -19.51 -2.32 -0.75
C ASN A 153 -20.36 -1.04 -0.87
N ASN A 154 -20.78 -0.63 -2.08
CA ASN A 154 -21.37 0.69 -2.32
C ASN A 154 -20.49 1.84 -1.77
N SER A 155 -19.18 1.72 -1.99
CA SER A 155 -18.18 2.63 -1.42
C SER A 155 -18.34 4.07 -1.91
N CYS A 156 -17.83 5.00 -1.12
CA CYS A 156 -17.72 6.41 -1.46
C CYS A 156 -16.43 6.97 -0.83
N GLY A 157 -16.26 8.29 -0.78
CA GLY A 157 -15.06 8.91 -0.23
C GLY A 157 -15.28 10.36 0.16
N ALA A 158 -14.22 11.15 0.22
CA ALA A 158 -14.23 12.53 0.68
C ALA A 158 -15.20 13.44 -0.12
N HIS A 159 -15.32 13.18 -1.42
CA HIS A 159 -16.14 14.00 -2.33
C HIS A 159 -17.59 13.51 -2.49
N SER A 160 -18.02 12.56 -1.64
CA SER A 160 -19.40 12.05 -1.73
C SER A 160 -20.48 13.11 -1.47
N ILE A 161 -20.15 14.19 -0.76
CA ILE A 161 -21.08 15.33 -0.55
C ILE A 161 -21.62 15.88 -1.87
N ILE A 162 -20.81 15.87 -2.95
CA ILE A 162 -21.20 16.35 -4.29
C ILE A 162 -21.47 15.22 -5.29
N TYR A 163 -20.81 14.06 -5.15
CA TYR A 163 -20.88 13.00 -6.17
C TYR A 163 -21.67 11.76 -5.72
N GLY A 164 -22.15 11.73 -4.49
CA GLY A 164 -22.86 10.58 -3.96
C GLY A 164 -21.97 9.36 -3.71
N LYS A 165 -22.57 8.19 -3.77
CA LYS A 165 -21.97 6.88 -3.56
C LYS A 165 -21.80 6.14 -4.88
N THR A 166 -21.24 4.93 -4.85
CA THR A 166 -21.11 4.08 -6.04
C THR A 166 -22.48 3.77 -6.68
N ILE A 167 -23.54 3.57 -5.88
CA ILE A 167 -24.88 3.32 -6.36
C ILE A 167 -25.43 4.43 -7.28
N ASP A 168 -24.98 5.66 -7.08
CA ASP A 168 -25.39 6.83 -7.88
C ASP A 168 -24.64 6.90 -9.22
N ASN A 169 -23.50 6.20 -9.31
CA ASN A 169 -22.54 6.27 -10.41
C ASN A 169 -22.47 4.98 -11.25
N VAL A 170 -23.35 3.98 -10.99
CA VAL A 170 -23.45 2.75 -11.80
C VAL A 170 -24.69 2.80 -12.66
N LYS A 171 -24.52 2.64 -13.98
CA LYS A 171 -25.61 2.69 -14.97
C LYS A 171 -26.13 1.31 -15.35
N SER A 172 -25.24 0.33 -15.55
CA SER A 172 -25.59 -1.05 -15.81
C SER A 172 -24.52 -2.03 -15.33
N LEU A 173 -24.88 -3.30 -15.09
CA LEU A 173 -23.99 -4.36 -14.63
C LEU A 173 -24.20 -5.63 -15.44
N LYS A 174 -23.14 -6.15 -16.06
CA LYS A 174 -23.11 -7.52 -16.55
C LYS A 174 -22.73 -8.44 -15.41
N THR A 175 -23.50 -9.50 -15.21
CA THR A 175 -23.34 -10.41 -14.08
C THR A 175 -23.50 -11.86 -14.49
N ILE A 176 -22.97 -12.77 -13.67
CA ILE A 176 -23.28 -14.19 -13.67
C ILE A 176 -24.10 -14.45 -12.41
N LEU A 177 -25.31 -14.97 -12.58
CA LEU A 177 -26.25 -15.32 -11.51
C LEU A 177 -25.87 -16.65 -10.84
N SER A 178 -26.44 -16.96 -9.66
CA SER A 178 -26.10 -18.16 -8.89
C SER A 178 -26.34 -19.48 -9.62
N ASN A 179 -27.23 -19.50 -10.62
CA ASN A 179 -27.49 -20.66 -11.51
C ASN A 179 -26.52 -20.75 -12.72
N GLY A 180 -25.57 -19.81 -12.88
CA GLY A 180 -24.64 -19.72 -13.99
C GLY A 180 -25.17 -18.99 -15.23
N GLU A 181 -26.36 -18.39 -15.15
CA GLU A 181 -26.95 -17.58 -16.23
C GLU A 181 -26.29 -16.21 -16.33
N ASP A 182 -25.97 -15.75 -17.56
CA ASP A 182 -25.51 -14.38 -17.82
C ASP A 182 -26.72 -13.43 -17.80
N HIS A 183 -26.60 -12.33 -17.07
CA HIS A 183 -27.66 -11.31 -17.02
C HIS A 183 -27.09 -9.89 -16.98
N VAL A 184 -27.85 -8.95 -17.60
CA VAL A 184 -27.52 -7.52 -17.59
C VAL A 184 -28.56 -6.76 -16.78
N PHE A 185 -28.20 -6.29 -15.61
CA PHE A 185 -29.03 -5.39 -14.82
C PHE A 185 -28.86 -3.96 -15.31
N LYS A 186 -29.98 -3.27 -15.54
CA LYS A 186 -30.05 -1.86 -15.92
C LYS A 186 -31.40 -1.27 -15.52
N LYS A 187 -31.50 0.06 -15.48
CA LYS A 187 -32.75 0.78 -15.28
C LYS A 187 -33.70 0.51 -16.46
N ILE A 188 -34.92 -0.01 -16.19
CA ILE A 188 -35.94 -0.30 -17.20
C ILE A 188 -37.23 0.44 -16.85
N ARG A 189 -38.03 0.80 -17.87
CA ARG A 189 -39.36 1.39 -17.66
C ARG A 189 -40.33 0.35 -17.08
N PHE A 190 -41.30 0.82 -16.30
CA PHE A 190 -42.31 -0.09 -15.71
C PHE A 190 -43.06 -0.94 -16.78
N SER A 191 -43.32 -0.36 -17.96
CA SER A 191 -43.89 -1.09 -19.10
C SER A 191 -42.98 -2.19 -19.70
N GLU A 192 -41.69 -2.04 -19.57
CA GLU A 192 -40.71 -3.08 -19.96
C GLU A 192 -40.63 -4.17 -18.89
N PHE A 193 -40.70 -3.77 -17.61
CA PHE A 193 -40.82 -4.71 -16.50
C PHE A 193 -42.05 -5.60 -16.61
N GLU A 194 -43.26 -5.05 -16.90
CA GLU A 194 -44.45 -5.82 -17.11
C GLU A 194 -44.33 -6.89 -18.21
N LYS A 195 -43.63 -6.59 -19.29
CA LYS A 195 -43.35 -7.56 -20.36
C LYS A 195 -42.30 -8.60 -19.92
N LEU A 196 -41.28 -8.16 -19.17
CA LEU A 196 -40.23 -9.06 -18.69
C LEU A 196 -40.76 -10.16 -17.80
N ILE A 197 -41.66 -9.84 -16.86
CA ILE A 197 -42.22 -10.81 -15.91
C ILE A 197 -43.22 -11.79 -16.51
N LEU A 198 -43.62 -11.64 -17.79
CA LEU A 198 -44.45 -12.63 -18.49
C LEU A 198 -43.62 -13.86 -18.89
N ASN A 199 -42.29 -13.77 -18.92
CA ASN A 199 -41.41 -14.90 -19.18
C ASN A 199 -41.14 -15.64 -17.85
N ASP A 200 -41.25 -16.97 -17.86
CA ASP A 200 -40.89 -17.80 -16.71
C ASP A 200 -39.39 -18.16 -16.80
N SER A 201 -38.53 -17.17 -16.51
CA SER A 201 -37.08 -17.33 -16.42
C SER A 201 -36.58 -17.01 -15.00
N PHE A 202 -35.43 -17.54 -14.63
CA PHE A 202 -34.82 -17.23 -13.32
C PHE A 202 -34.63 -15.72 -13.15
N SER A 203 -34.10 -15.03 -14.15
CA SER A 203 -33.92 -13.58 -14.11
C SER A 203 -35.21 -12.79 -14.03
N SER A 204 -36.30 -13.20 -14.73
CA SER A 204 -37.63 -12.55 -14.64
C SER A 204 -38.22 -12.68 -13.24
N ASN A 205 -38.10 -13.86 -12.62
CA ASN A 205 -38.53 -14.12 -11.26
C ASN A 205 -37.79 -13.25 -10.22
N LEU A 206 -36.49 -12.90 -10.45
CA LEU A 206 -35.78 -11.95 -9.59
C LEU A 206 -36.45 -10.57 -9.59
N TYR A 207 -36.82 -10.05 -10.76
CA TYR A 207 -37.53 -8.77 -10.85
C TYR A 207 -38.89 -8.80 -10.15
N LEU A 208 -39.67 -9.84 -10.41
CA LEU A 208 -40.98 -10.02 -9.80
C LEU A 208 -40.92 -10.09 -8.27
N ASN A 209 -40.03 -10.94 -7.75
CA ASN A 209 -39.85 -11.13 -6.31
C ASN A 209 -39.37 -9.84 -5.63
N SER A 210 -38.40 -9.15 -6.23
CA SER A 210 -37.87 -7.89 -5.69
C SER A 210 -38.92 -6.80 -5.60
N ILE A 211 -39.73 -6.62 -6.64
CA ILE A 211 -40.82 -5.64 -6.65
C ILE A 211 -41.95 -6.03 -5.67
N ASN A 212 -42.24 -7.33 -5.53
CA ASN A 212 -43.21 -7.79 -4.54
C ASN A 212 -42.74 -7.51 -3.09
N LEU A 213 -41.46 -7.73 -2.81
CA LEU A 213 -40.86 -7.38 -1.51
C LEU A 213 -40.95 -5.86 -1.28
N PHE A 214 -40.55 -5.05 -2.25
CA PHE A 214 -40.66 -3.59 -2.16
C PHE A 214 -42.12 -3.18 -1.81
N LYS A 215 -43.10 -3.61 -2.60
CA LYS A 215 -44.51 -3.27 -2.39
C LYS A 215 -45.03 -3.73 -1.03
N LYS A 216 -44.68 -4.94 -0.60
CA LYS A 216 -45.10 -5.53 0.69
C LYS A 216 -44.58 -4.73 1.89
N TYR A 217 -43.36 -4.16 1.79
CA TYR A 217 -42.68 -3.54 2.91
C TYR A 217 -42.46 -2.03 2.76
N THR A 218 -43.13 -1.34 1.81
CA THR A 218 -42.93 0.08 1.50
C THR A 218 -42.95 0.98 2.75
N ASP A 219 -43.96 0.84 3.60
CA ASP A 219 -44.11 1.66 4.83
C ASP A 219 -42.95 1.38 5.83
N GLU A 220 -42.56 0.13 5.94
CA GLU A 220 -41.47 -0.25 6.83
C GLU A 220 -40.07 0.21 6.29
N LEU A 221 -39.91 0.16 4.97
CA LEU A 221 -38.70 0.70 4.31
C LEU A 221 -38.58 2.20 4.61
N THR A 222 -39.62 2.98 4.40
CA THR A 222 -39.62 4.43 4.70
C THR A 222 -39.34 4.73 6.16
N ARG A 223 -39.85 3.90 7.08
CA ARG A 223 -39.70 4.09 8.52
C ARG A 223 -38.31 3.73 9.03
N ARG A 224 -37.67 2.70 8.47
CA ARG A 224 -36.48 2.08 9.03
C ARG A 224 -35.16 2.49 8.37
N TYR A 225 -35.22 2.84 7.09
CA TYR A 225 -34.01 3.29 6.44
C TYR A 225 -33.63 4.71 6.89
N PRO A 226 -32.39 4.93 7.36
CA PRO A 226 -31.93 6.28 7.72
C PRO A 226 -32.02 7.25 6.55
N ASP A 227 -32.59 8.43 6.77
CA ASP A 227 -32.67 9.52 5.77
C ASP A 227 -31.39 10.36 5.83
N ILE A 228 -30.26 9.75 5.46
CA ILE A 228 -28.95 10.38 5.39
C ILE A 228 -28.19 9.87 4.15
N GLN A 229 -27.29 10.68 3.64
CA GLN A 229 -26.52 10.33 2.45
C GLN A 229 -25.60 9.12 2.69
N ARG A 230 -24.93 9.05 3.84
CA ARG A 230 -23.97 8.00 4.21
C ARG A 230 -24.65 6.78 4.82
N ARG A 231 -25.20 5.94 3.95
CA ARG A 231 -25.88 4.69 4.31
C ARG A 231 -25.57 3.63 3.26
N VAL A 232 -24.91 2.55 3.65
CA VAL A 232 -24.54 1.43 2.76
C VAL A 232 -24.83 0.05 3.37
N GLY A 233 -25.33 -0.03 4.61
CA GLY A 233 -25.68 -1.30 5.25
C GLY A 233 -26.98 -1.89 4.68
N GLY A 234 -27.15 -3.21 4.77
CA GLY A 234 -28.26 -3.95 4.22
C GLY A 234 -28.31 -4.00 2.70
N TYR A 235 -29.44 -4.46 2.13
CA TYR A 235 -29.73 -4.36 0.70
C TYR A 235 -30.57 -3.11 0.42
N ASN A 236 -30.31 -2.40 -0.69
CA ASN A 236 -30.98 -1.14 -1.04
C ASN A 236 -32.38 -1.37 -1.64
N LEU A 237 -33.26 -2.04 -0.89
CA LEU A 237 -34.63 -2.32 -1.34
C LEU A 237 -35.50 -1.06 -1.60
N ASP A 238 -35.22 0.03 -0.91
CA ASP A 238 -35.87 1.33 -1.05
C ASP A 238 -35.53 2.07 -2.37
N GLU A 239 -34.48 1.62 -3.09
CA GLU A 239 -33.98 2.27 -4.30
C GLU A 239 -34.48 1.67 -5.61
N ILE A 240 -35.15 0.51 -5.59
CA ILE A 240 -35.43 -0.30 -6.79
C ILE A 240 -36.60 0.16 -7.65
N ASN A 241 -37.48 0.99 -7.13
CA ASN A 241 -38.69 1.46 -7.82
C ASN A 241 -38.90 2.95 -7.58
N LYS A 242 -38.39 3.77 -8.49
CA LYS A 242 -38.47 5.22 -8.41
C LYS A 242 -38.87 5.80 -9.78
N ASP A 243 -39.70 6.84 -9.79
CA ASP A 243 -40.00 7.65 -10.97
C ASP A 243 -40.52 6.86 -12.19
N GLY A 244 -41.26 5.76 -11.95
CA GLY A 244 -41.82 4.92 -13.03
C GLY A 244 -40.83 3.94 -13.66
N PHE A 245 -39.67 3.74 -13.00
CA PHE A 245 -38.64 2.79 -13.42
C PHE A 245 -38.37 1.71 -12.37
N VAL A 246 -37.94 0.55 -12.84
CA VAL A 246 -37.40 -0.54 -12.01
C VAL A 246 -35.91 -0.67 -12.28
N ASP A 247 -35.10 -0.69 -11.22
CA ASP A 247 -33.64 -0.76 -11.33
C ASP A 247 -33.04 -1.69 -10.29
N LEU A 248 -32.77 -2.95 -10.68
CA LEU A 248 -32.12 -3.93 -9.79
C LEU A 248 -30.59 -3.76 -9.72
N THR A 249 -29.95 -2.86 -10.50
CA THR A 249 -28.55 -2.51 -10.26
C THR A 249 -28.36 -2.01 -8.85
N LYS A 250 -29.36 -1.31 -8.31
CA LYS A 250 -29.38 -0.74 -6.96
C LYS A 250 -29.24 -1.80 -5.86
N ILE A 251 -29.78 -3.02 -6.08
CA ILE A 251 -29.64 -4.14 -5.14
C ILE A 251 -28.27 -4.79 -5.24
N ILE A 252 -27.73 -4.91 -6.46
CA ILE A 252 -26.43 -5.54 -6.68
C ILE A 252 -25.30 -4.67 -6.13
N VAL A 253 -25.42 -3.33 -6.26
CA VAL A 253 -24.49 -2.39 -5.60
C VAL A 253 -24.72 -2.41 -4.10
N GLY A 254 -23.68 -2.72 -3.33
CA GLY A 254 -23.76 -2.89 -1.87
C GLY A 254 -24.09 -4.31 -1.43
N SER A 255 -24.26 -5.27 -2.35
CA SER A 255 -24.58 -6.66 -1.99
C SER A 255 -23.40 -7.51 -1.50
N GLU A 256 -22.18 -6.98 -1.47
CA GLU A 256 -20.99 -7.67 -0.97
C GLU A 256 -20.71 -9.02 -1.67
N GLY A 257 -21.15 -9.15 -2.93
CA GLY A 257 -21.03 -10.38 -3.70
C GLY A 257 -21.95 -11.52 -3.25
N THR A 258 -23.01 -11.21 -2.48
CA THR A 258 -23.94 -12.22 -1.96
C THR A 258 -25.08 -12.56 -2.95
N LEU A 259 -25.29 -11.77 -4.00
CA LEU A 259 -26.42 -11.92 -4.92
C LEU A 259 -26.02 -12.32 -6.34
N ALA A 260 -24.90 -11.78 -6.86
CA ALA A 260 -24.42 -12.07 -8.20
C ALA A 260 -22.91 -11.80 -8.29
N THR A 261 -22.25 -12.35 -9.32
CA THR A 261 -20.86 -12.07 -9.65
C THR A 261 -20.78 -11.07 -10.79
N VAL A 262 -20.30 -9.85 -10.53
CA VAL A 262 -20.14 -8.78 -11.53
C VAL A 262 -18.95 -9.10 -12.44
N THR A 263 -19.15 -9.01 -13.75
CA THR A 263 -18.11 -9.24 -14.79
C THR A 263 -17.73 -7.99 -15.56
N GLU A 264 -18.66 -7.05 -15.74
CA GLU A 264 -18.43 -5.71 -16.29
C GLU A 264 -19.42 -4.72 -15.65
N ALA A 265 -19.00 -3.46 -15.57
CA ALA A 265 -19.84 -2.35 -15.11
C ALA A 265 -19.77 -1.17 -16.08
N GLU A 266 -20.94 -0.63 -16.45
CA GLU A 266 -21.06 0.66 -17.13
C GLU A 266 -21.19 1.74 -16.05
N LEU A 267 -20.26 2.69 -16.05
CA LEU A 267 -20.06 3.69 -15.01
C LEU A 267 -20.34 5.09 -15.57
N ASN A 268 -21.07 5.91 -14.81
CA ASN A 268 -21.25 7.33 -15.10
C ASN A 268 -19.98 8.09 -14.75
N LEU A 269 -19.61 9.04 -15.61
CA LEU A 269 -18.42 9.88 -15.47
C LEU A 269 -18.81 11.34 -15.32
N VAL A 270 -17.88 12.14 -14.78
CA VAL A 270 -17.98 13.59 -14.72
C VAL A 270 -16.73 14.22 -15.32
N GLU A 271 -16.79 15.52 -15.67
CA GLU A 271 -15.60 16.28 -16.02
C GLU A 271 -14.72 16.56 -14.80
N LEU A 272 -13.41 16.66 -15.01
CA LEU A 272 -12.49 17.09 -13.96
C LEU A 272 -12.78 18.54 -13.53
N PRO A 273 -12.70 18.86 -12.23
CA PRO A 273 -12.90 20.23 -11.75
C PRO A 273 -11.80 21.15 -12.30
N ASN A 274 -12.21 22.35 -12.76
CA ASN A 274 -11.33 23.33 -13.38
C ASN A 274 -10.30 23.89 -12.40
N SER A 275 -10.73 24.22 -11.18
CA SER A 275 -9.88 24.75 -10.12
C SER A 275 -10.29 24.22 -8.75
N LYS A 276 -9.31 24.09 -7.84
CA LYS A 276 -9.54 23.67 -6.45
C LYS A 276 -8.53 24.27 -5.49
N GLY A 277 -8.95 24.44 -4.23
CA GLY A 277 -8.11 24.93 -3.15
C GLY A 277 -8.55 24.37 -1.81
N LEU A 278 -7.61 24.35 -0.84
CA LEU A 278 -7.86 23.86 0.48
C LEU A 278 -7.72 25.00 1.51
N LEU A 279 -8.53 24.95 2.55
CA LEU A 279 -8.30 25.64 3.82
C LEU A 279 -8.04 24.57 4.88
N VAL A 280 -6.86 24.60 5.51
CA VAL A 280 -6.52 23.75 6.66
C VAL A 280 -6.73 24.56 7.91
N VAL A 281 -7.57 24.07 8.83
CA VAL A 281 -7.98 24.77 10.06
C VAL A 281 -7.54 23.96 11.27
N GLU A 282 -6.93 24.61 12.27
CA GLU A 282 -6.32 24.01 13.44
C GLU A 282 -7.22 24.19 14.68
N PHE A 283 -7.32 23.12 15.51
CA PHE A 283 -8.13 23.11 16.73
C PHE A 283 -7.38 22.47 17.90
N ASP A 284 -7.78 22.81 19.12
CA ASP A 284 -7.37 22.23 20.40
C ASP A 284 -8.41 21.23 20.97
N ASP A 285 -9.55 21.08 20.28
CA ASP A 285 -10.67 20.27 20.73
C ASP A 285 -11.45 19.70 19.53
N ILE A 286 -11.79 18.41 19.59
CA ILE A 286 -12.51 17.72 18.51
C ILE A 286 -13.92 18.27 18.32
N ILE A 287 -14.62 18.64 19.37
CA ILE A 287 -16.02 19.13 19.28
C ILE A 287 -16.03 20.47 18.55
N LYS A 288 -15.11 21.38 18.87
CA LYS A 288 -14.95 22.64 18.12
C LYS A 288 -14.69 22.37 16.62
N SER A 289 -13.90 21.33 16.31
CA SER A 289 -13.64 20.97 14.92
C SER A 289 -14.88 20.44 14.20
N MET A 290 -15.77 19.72 14.89
CA MET A 290 -17.06 19.28 14.36
C MET A 290 -18.03 20.44 14.16
N GLU A 291 -18.13 21.37 15.12
CA GLU A 291 -18.94 22.59 14.98
C GLU A 291 -18.48 23.46 13.79
N ALA A 292 -17.15 23.60 13.63
CA ALA A 292 -16.56 24.31 12.50
C ALA A 292 -16.84 23.58 11.15
N SER A 293 -16.91 22.25 11.17
CA SER A 293 -17.27 21.46 10.00
C SER A 293 -18.71 21.75 9.56
N VAL A 294 -19.65 21.82 10.49
CA VAL A 294 -21.07 22.18 10.21
C VAL A 294 -21.12 23.60 9.60
N LEU A 295 -20.41 24.55 10.19
CA LEU A 295 -20.35 25.94 9.73
C LEU A 295 -19.79 26.05 8.30
N ALA A 296 -18.87 25.16 7.91
CA ALA A 296 -18.30 25.14 6.57
C ALA A 296 -19.32 24.71 5.48
N LEU A 297 -20.30 23.86 5.84
CA LEU A 297 -21.30 23.35 4.88
C LEU A 297 -22.13 24.43 4.20
N ASP A 298 -22.39 25.57 4.87
CA ASP A 298 -23.14 26.70 4.31
C ASP A 298 -22.49 27.28 3.03
N LEU A 299 -21.21 26.97 2.79
CA LEU A 299 -20.46 27.49 1.63
C LEU A 299 -20.29 26.46 0.50
N ASN A 300 -21.02 25.33 0.58
CA ASN A 300 -21.00 24.25 -0.40
C ASN A 300 -19.57 23.74 -0.71
N PRO A 301 -18.82 23.24 0.28
CA PRO A 301 -17.48 22.68 0.07
C PRO A 301 -17.55 21.39 -0.75
N SER A 302 -16.46 21.07 -1.49
CA SER A 302 -16.33 19.79 -2.17
C SER A 302 -15.96 18.65 -1.23
N ALA A 303 -15.33 18.97 -0.09
CA ALA A 303 -15.03 18.04 1.00
C ALA A 303 -14.78 18.79 2.31
N VAL A 304 -15.13 18.17 3.46
CA VAL A 304 -14.67 18.56 4.81
C VAL A 304 -14.19 17.32 5.53
N GLU A 305 -12.87 17.25 5.75
CA GLU A 305 -12.18 16.08 6.27
C GLU A 305 -11.54 16.37 7.63
N HIS A 306 -11.84 15.56 8.63
CA HIS A 306 -11.22 15.65 9.95
C HIS A 306 -10.00 14.75 10.08
N ILE A 307 -8.96 15.21 10.80
CA ILE A 307 -7.73 14.47 11.13
C ILE A 307 -7.37 14.76 12.58
N GLY A 308 -7.35 13.73 13.44
CA GLY A 308 -7.10 13.86 14.87
C GLY A 308 -5.63 13.62 15.27
N GLU A 309 -5.37 13.85 16.56
CA GLU A 309 -4.05 13.91 17.21
C GLU A 309 -3.11 12.74 16.89
N ILE A 310 -3.61 11.49 16.96
CA ILE A 310 -2.78 10.30 16.72
C ILE A 310 -2.17 10.34 15.32
N ILE A 311 -2.96 10.74 14.31
CA ILE A 311 -2.49 10.82 12.92
C ILE A 311 -1.48 11.95 12.76
N ILE A 312 -1.76 13.13 13.33
CA ILE A 312 -0.87 14.29 13.27
C ILE A 312 0.48 13.96 13.92
N SER A 313 0.47 13.34 15.10
CA SER A 313 1.69 12.97 15.82
C SER A 313 2.52 11.91 15.09
N GLU A 314 1.89 10.89 14.52
CA GLU A 314 2.59 9.84 13.74
C GLU A 314 3.06 10.35 12.37
N ALA A 315 2.33 11.28 11.74
CA ALA A 315 2.77 11.94 10.51
C ALA A 315 4.04 12.76 10.75
N ARG A 316 4.17 13.48 11.88
CA ARG A 316 5.39 14.22 12.24
C ARG A 316 6.63 13.33 12.32
N LYS A 317 6.47 12.06 12.74
CA LYS A 317 7.56 11.08 12.86
C LYS A 317 7.87 10.38 11.54
N SER A 318 7.02 10.53 10.52
CA SER A 318 7.14 9.82 9.24
C SER A 318 7.88 10.67 8.21
N PRO A 319 9.02 10.20 7.63
CA PRO A 319 9.70 10.93 6.56
C PRO A 319 8.82 11.19 5.32
N GLU A 320 7.85 10.32 5.04
CA GLU A 320 6.94 10.44 3.89
C GLU A 320 5.82 11.45 4.13
N PHE A 321 5.25 11.47 5.34
CA PHE A 321 4.03 12.23 5.62
C PHE A 321 4.27 13.55 6.36
N SER A 322 5.46 13.78 6.93
CA SER A 322 5.79 15.01 7.67
C SER A 322 5.60 16.27 6.84
N SER A 323 5.88 16.21 5.53
CA SER A 323 5.66 17.35 4.63
C SER A 323 4.17 17.68 4.37
N GLY A 324 3.24 16.80 4.77
CA GLY A 324 1.81 17.05 4.73
C GLY A 324 1.29 17.91 5.87
N ILE A 325 2.14 18.27 6.83
CA ILE A 325 1.80 19.09 8.02
C ILE A 325 2.77 20.26 8.25
N GLU A 326 3.68 20.54 7.32
CA GLU A 326 4.66 21.66 7.40
C GLU A 326 3.99 23.04 7.50
N TYR A 327 2.73 23.16 7.15
CA TYR A 327 1.94 24.39 7.17
C TYR A 327 1.16 24.62 8.48
N LEU A 328 1.23 23.71 9.44
CA LEU A 328 0.61 23.90 10.75
C LEU A 328 1.44 24.91 11.56
N ASN A 329 0.75 25.94 12.07
CA ASN A 329 1.38 27.04 12.80
C ASN A 329 1.46 26.80 14.32
N ASN A 330 0.52 25.99 14.85
CA ASN A 330 0.44 25.63 16.25
C ASN A 330 0.75 24.15 16.45
N ASN A 331 0.47 23.63 17.63
CA ASN A 331 0.51 22.22 17.92
C ASN A 331 -0.91 21.68 18.15
N PRO A 332 -1.77 21.64 17.09
CA PRO A 332 -3.16 21.27 17.24
C PRO A 332 -3.31 19.81 17.61
N THR A 333 -4.39 19.47 18.34
CA THR A 333 -4.86 18.10 18.51
C THR A 333 -5.68 17.64 17.32
N ASP A 334 -6.40 18.55 16.67
CA ASP A 334 -7.33 18.26 15.61
C ASP A 334 -7.20 19.28 14.46
N ILE A 335 -7.39 18.83 13.23
CA ILE A 335 -7.50 19.70 12.06
C ILE A 335 -8.68 19.30 11.19
N ILE A 336 -9.28 20.28 10.51
CA ILE A 336 -10.16 20.01 9.38
C ILE A 336 -9.50 20.52 8.11
N VAL A 337 -9.69 19.77 7.02
CA VAL A 337 -9.29 20.13 5.65
C VAL A 337 -10.58 20.40 4.87
N VAL A 338 -10.82 21.65 4.51
CA VAL A 338 -11.98 22.05 3.71
C VAL A 338 -11.52 22.31 2.29
N GLU A 339 -12.12 21.58 1.32
CA GLU A 339 -11.82 21.77 -0.12
C GLU A 339 -12.98 22.49 -0.80
N PHE A 340 -12.63 23.39 -1.71
CA PHE A 340 -13.59 24.06 -2.60
C PHE A 340 -13.19 23.84 -4.06
N TYR A 341 -14.21 23.61 -4.90
CA TYR A 341 -14.10 23.67 -6.36
C TYR A 341 -14.60 25.02 -6.86
N GLY A 342 -14.08 25.46 -8.02
CA GLY A 342 -14.50 26.68 -8.71
C GLY A 342 -14.11 26.63 -10.19
N GLU A 343 -14.68 27.53 -10.97
CA GLU A 343 -14.35 27.69 -12.38
C GLU A 343 -12.92 28.20 -12.57
N ASN A 344 -12.42 28.98 -11.60
CA ASN A 344 -11.06 29.53 -11.61
C ASN A 344 -10.53 29.70 -10.18
N GLU A 345 -9.24 30.05 -10.08
CA GLU A 345 -8.55 30.21 -8.78
C GLU A 345 -9.10 31.39 -7.96
N LEU A 346 -9.63 32.44 -8.59
CA LEU A 346 -10.18 33.60 -7.87
C LEU A 346 -11.46 33.20 -7.12
N GLU A 347 -12.37 32.48 -7.76
CA GLU A 347 -13.59 31.97 -7.12
C GLU A 347 -13.26 31.07 -5.92
N VAL A 348 -12.28 30.20 -6.09
CA VAL A 348 -11.83 29.31 -5.00
C VAL A 348 -11.28 30.11 -3.81
N LYS A 349 -10.45 31.13 -4.07
CA LYS A 349 -9.91 32.02 -3.03
C LYS A 349 -11.00 32.82 -2.32
N ASP A 350 -12.02 33.26 -3.06
CA ASP A 350 -13.16 33.96 -2.47
C ASP A 350 -13.94 33.08 -1.51
N LYS A 351 -14.28 31.84 -1.89
CA LYS A 351 -14.92 30.84 -1.01
C LYS A 351 -14.09 30.58 0.25
N ILE A 352 -12.78 30.40 0.11
CA ILE A 352 -11.83 30.21 1.23
C ILE A 352 -11.84 31.43 2.16
N SER A 353 -11.79 32.64 1.59
CA SER A 353 -11.81 33.89 2.37
C SER A 353 -13.11 34.06 3.16
N HIS A 354 -14.27 33.71 2.56
CA HIS A 354 -15.56 33.72 3.25
C HIS A 354 -15.59 32.73 4.44
N LEU A 355 -15.10 31.51 4.26
CA LEU A 355 -15.03 30.55 5.34
C LEU A 355 -14.11 31.04 6.47
N LYS A 356 -12.95 31.58 6.12
CA LYS A 356 -12.00 32.12 7.09
C LYS A 356 -12.64 33.20 7.97
N LYS A 357 -13.36 34.16 7.34
CA LYS A 357 -14.09 35.19 8.08
C LYS A 357 -15.15 34.60 9.03
N LYS A 358 -15.92 33.60 8.61
CA LYS A 358 -16.88 32.90 9.47
C LYS A 358 -16.20 32.24 10.68
N LEU A 359 -15.07 31.57 10.46
CA LEU A 359 -14.30 30.91 11.51
C LEU A 359 -13.69 31.94 12.50
N ASP A 360 -13.16 33.05 12.00
CA ASP A 360 -12.62 34.11 12.83
C ASP A 360 -13.71 34.74 13.72
N ILE A 361 -14.93 34.93 13.20
CA ILE A 361 -16.09 35.44 13.97
C ILE A 361 -16.55 34.43 15.02
N SER A 362 -16.54 33.12 14.70
CA SER A 362 -17.00 32.07 15.63
C SER A 362 -16.05 31.84 16.79
N GLY A 363 -14.76 32.15 16.63
CA GLY A 363 -13.74 31.89 17.64
C GLY A 363 -13.45 30.41 17.92
N LEU A 364 -13.89 29.51 17.02
CA LEU A 364 -13.73 28.06 17.19
C LEU A 364 -12.31 27.57 16.91
N SER A 365 -11.60 28.21 15.96
CA SER A 365 -10.29 27.74 15.47
C SER A 365 -9.11 28.45 16.11
N LEU A 366 -7.96 27.75 16.22
CA LEU A 366 -6.68 28.33 16.63
C LEU A 366 -6.04 29.16 15.50
N SER A 367 -6.05 28.63 14.30
CA SER A 367 -5.53 29.28 13.08
C SER A 367 -6.03 28.55 11.84
N SER A 368 -5.79 29.18 10.67
CA SER A 368 -6.08 28.53 9.38
C SER A 368 -5.02 28.89 8.34
N THR A 369 -4.75 27.93 7.41
CA THR A 369 -3.76 28.08 6.33
C THR A 369 -4.38 27.73 4.99
N GLU A 370 -4.23 28.63 4.01
CA GLU A 370 -4.67 28.42 2.62
C GLU A 370 -3.64 27.58 1.86
N VAL A 371 -4.09 26.56 1.13
CA VAL A 371 -3.25 25.68 0.32
C VAL A 371 -3.77 25.64 -1.11
N ILE A 372 -3.24 26.53 -1.94
CA ILE A 372 -3.64 26.65 -3.36
C ILE A 372 -2.73 25.83 -4.27
N ASN A 373 -1.45 25.70 -3.94
CA ASN A 373 -0.48 24.98 -4.78
C ASN A 373 -0.84 23.48 -4.88
N PRO A 374 -1.02 22.91 -6.10
CA PRO A 374 -1.44 21.51 -6.29
C PRO A 374 -0.49 20.48 -5.69
N VAL A 375 0.81 20.76 -5.63
CA VAL A 375 1.80 19.86 -5.03
C VAL A 375 1.62 19.78 -3.51
N GLN A 376 1.33 20.92 -2.87
CA GLN A 376 1.04 20.99 -1.44
C GLN A 376 -0.31 20.34 -1.11
N GLN A 377 -1.35 20.61 -1.91
CA GLN A 377 -2.66 19.95 -1.78
C GLN A 377 -2.51 18.42 -1.80
N LYS A 378 -1.71 17.90 -2.74
CA LYS A 378 -1.45 16.47 -2.84
C LYS A 378 -0.81 15.91 -1.56
N LYS A 379 0.14 16.63 -0.94
CA LYS A 379 0.78 16.19 0.32
C LYS A 379 -0.22 16.10 1.47
N VAL A 380 -1.14 17.07 1.59
CA VAL A 380 -2.24 17.06 2.57
C VAL A 380 -3.13 15.83 2.38
N TRP A 381 -3.57 15.60 1.14
CA TRP A 381 -4.43 14.47 0.81
C TRP A 381 -3.73 13.11 0.97
N ASP A 382 -2.44 13.00 0.63
CA ASP A 382 -1.66 11.76 0.81
C ASP A 382 -1.55 11.40 2.30
N MET A 383 -1.33 12.38 3.18
CA MET A 383 -1.33 12.18 4.64
C MET A 383 -2.72 11.74 5.12
N ARG A 384 -3.80 12.44 4.71
CA ARG A 384 -5.17 12.07 5.08
C ARG A 384 -5.52 10.64 4.67
N LYS A 385 -5.16 10.22 3.46
CA LYS A 385 -5.36 8.86 2.95
C LYS A 385 -4.56 7.79 3.73
N ALA A 386 -3.44 8.17 4.32
CA ALA A 386 -2.62 7.28 5.16
C ALA A 386 -3.20 7.09 6.59
N GLY A 387 -4.24 7.82 6.96
CA GLY A 387 -4.78 7.91 8.32
C GLY A 387 -4.99 6.56 9.02
N LEU A 388 -5.64 5.57 8.37
CA LEU A 388 -5.81 4.22 8.92
C LEU A 388 -4.48 3.58 9.36
N GLY A 389 -3.47 3.64 8.50
CA GLY A 389 -2.17 3.04 8.79
C GLY A 389 -1.43 3.77 9.90
N LEU A 390 -1.50 5.10 9.92
CA LEU A 390 -0.86 5.93 10.94
C LEU A 390 -1.49 5.69 12.33
N VAL A 391 -2.82 5.62 12.43
CA VAL A 391 -3.50 5.29 13.69
C VAL A 391 -3.11 3.91 14.20
N MET A 392 -2.95 2.92 13.32
CA MET A 392 -2.56 1.55 13.69
C MET A 392 -1.07 1.37 13.98
N LYS A 393 -0.23 2.37 13.67
CA LYS A 393 1.22 2.31 13.91
C LYS A 393 1.61 2.44 15.39
N LYS A 394 0.70 2.93 16.24
CA LYS A 394 0.94 3.09 17.68
C LYS A 394 1.52 1.78 18.27
N PRO A 395 2.64 1.84 19.02
CA PRO A 395 3.22 0.68 19.69
C PRO A 395 2.27 0.04 20.69
N GLY A 396 2.46 -1.26 20.97
CA GLY A 396 1.66 -2.02 21.93
C GLY A 396 0.69 -3.00 21.26
N GLU A 397 0.05 -3.85 22.06
CA GLU A 397 -0.86 -4.90 21.58
C GLU A 397 -2.27 -4.36 21.30
N ALA A 398 -2.73 -3.36 22.05
CA ALA A 398 -3.99 -2.70 21.78
C ALA A 398 -3.87 -1.81 20.52
N LYS A 399 -4.70 -2.09 19.51
CA LYS A 399 -4.72 -1.41 18.22
C LYS A 399 -6.06 -0.72 17.95
N ALA A 400 -6.05 0.32 17.16
CA ALA A 400 -7.23 1.05 16.70
C ALA A 400 -7.98 0.23 15.62
N ILE A 401 -8.71 -0.80 16.04
CA ILE A 401 -9.33 -1.76 15.12
C ILE A 401 -10.65 -1.26 14.53
N PRO A 402 -10.99 -1.70 13.30
CA PRO A 402 -12.23 -1.32 12.63
C PRO A 402 -13.39 -2.23 13.05
N PHE A 403 -14.33 -1.74 13.87
CA PHE A 403 -15.55 -2.48 14.23
C PHE A 403 -16.81 -1.62 14.38
N VAL A 404 -16.70 -0.38 14.90
CA VAL A 404 -17.80 0.60 15.04
C VAL A 404 -17.52 1.93 14.34
N GLU A 405 -16.40 2.05 13.68
CA GLU A 405 -15.83 3.31 13.19
C GLU A 405 -16.57 3.96 12.04
N ASP A 406 -17.46 3.22 11.36
CA ASP A 406 -18.07 3.64 10.09
C ASP A 406 -19.51 4.16 10.28
N THR A 407 -19.86 4.53 11.50
CA THR A 407 -21.18 5.08 11.79
C THR A 407 -21.33 6.47 11.20
N ALA A 408 -22.54 6.78 10.74
CA ALA A 408 -22.86 8.07 10.15
C ALA A 408 -24.17 8.62 10.71
N VAL A 409 -24.21 9.93 10.94
CA VAL A 409 -25.38 10.69 11.36
C VAL A 409 -25.56 11.91 10.46
N SER A 410 -26.67 12.64 10.57
CA SER A 410 -26.77 13.96 9.91
C SER A 410 -25.65 14.87 10.40
N PRO A 411 -24.97 15.62 9.49
CA PRO A 411 -23.80 16.44 9.85
C PRO A 411 -24.07 17.42 11.00
N GLU A 412 -25.26 17.99 11.09
CA GLU A 412 -25.66 18.94 12.13
C GLU A 412 -25.65 18.30 13.53
N LYS A 413 -25.86 16.98 13.60
CA LYS A 413 -25.83 16.20 14.84
C LYS A 413 -24.44 15.69 15.23
N LEU A 414 -23.46 15.85 14.33
CA LEU A 414 -22.13 15.27 14.50
C LEU A 414 -21.41 15.72 15.79
N PRO A 415 -21.44 17.00 16.19
CA PRO A 415 -20.76 17.43 17.45
C PRO A 415 -21.27 16.68 18.69
N GLU A 416 -22.58 16.61 18.90
CA GLU A 416 -23.17 15.91 20.05
C GLU A 416 -22.99 14.39 19.94
N TYR A 417 -23.10 13.83 18.71
CA TYR A 417 -22.87 12.41 18.46
C TYR A 417 -21.44 12.00 18.86
N VAL A 418 -20.42 12.74 18.40
CA VAL A 418 -19.00 12.46 18.70
C VAL A 418 -18.71 12.55 20.20
N LYS A 419 -19.30 13.54 20.87
CA LYS A 419 -19.16 13.70 22.31
C LYS A 419 -19.68 12.46 23.06
N ARG A 420 -20.89 12.03 22.77
CA ARG A 420 -21.51 10.86 23.42
C ARG A 420 -20.82 9.55 23.02
N PHE A 421 -20.32 9.45 21.78
CA PHE A 421 -19.51 8.31 21.36
C PHE A 421 -18.22 8.20 22.19
N ASP A 422 -17.50 9.31 22.38
CA ASP A 422 -16.26 9.34 23.18
C ASP A 422 -16.55 8.98 24.65
N GLU A 423 -17.67 9.45 25.20
CA GLU A 423 -18.11 9.10 26.55
C GLU A 423 -18.32 7.59 26.70
N ILE A 424 -18.98 6.93 25.74
CA ILE A 424 -19.17 5.47 25.74
C ILE A 424 -17.81 4.75 25.69
N VAL A 425 -16.90 5.18 24.81
CA VAL A 425 -15.56 4.58 24.69
C VAL A 425 -14.78 4.69 26.00
N ARG A 426 -14.79 5.87 26.65
CA ARG A 426 -14.09 6.13 27.92
C ARG A 426 -14.72 5.36 29.09
N GLN A 427 -16.04 5.28 29.17
CA GLN A 427 -16.76 4.50 30.18
C GLN A 427 -16.43 3.01 30.10
N ASN A 428 -16.17 2.52 28.87
CA ASN A 428 -15.69 1.15 28.67
C ASN A 428 -14.17 0.98 28.87
N GLY A 429 -13.46 2.00 29.43
CA GLY A 429 -12.05 1.92 29.82
C GLY A 429 -11.05 1.82 28.69
N THR A 430 -11.32 2.47 27.54
CA THR A 430 -10.39 2.61 26.41
C THR A 430 -10.44 4.02 25.82
N THR A 431 -9.59 4.28 24.81
CA THR A 431 -9.56 5.53 24.05
C THR A 431 -9.68 5.21 22.55
N ALA A 432 -9.93 6.22 21.72
CA ALA A 432 -10.07 6.02 20.29
C ALA A 432 -9.17 6.95 19.46
N GLY A 433 -8.92 6.60 18.20
CA GLY A 433 -8.39 7.49 17.17
C GLY A 433 -9.53 8.01 16.30
N TYR A 434 -9.42 9.27 15.86
CA TYR A 434 -10.49 9.98 15.15
C TYR A 434 -9.99 10.50 13.81
N TYR A 435 -10.74 10.29 12.74
CA TYR A 435 -10.57 10.91 11.43
C TYR A 435 -11.78 10.58 10.54
N GLY A 436 -12.09 11.37 9.54
CA GLY A 436 -13.18 10.98 8.63
C GLY A 436 -13.80 12.13 7.85
N HIS A 437 -14.98 11.85 7.32
CA HIS A 437 -15.73 12.65 6.37
C HIS A 437 -16.77 13.50 7.13
N ALA A 438 -16.31 14.59 7.76
CA ALA A 438 -17.18 15.45 8.59
C ALA A 438 -18.30 16.09 7.75
N SER A 439 -18.03 16.38 6.45
CA SER A 439 -19.02 16.96 5.54
C SER A 439 -20.32 16.16 5.39
N VAL A 440 -20.28 14.87 5.66
CA VAL A 440 -21.41 13.94 5.47
C VAL A 440 -21.72 13.15 6.73
N GLY A 441 -21.25 13.63 7.89
CA GLY A 441 -21.55 13.07 9.19
C GLY A 441 -20.96 11.67 9.46
N CYS A 442 -19.93 11.24 8.71
CA CYS A 442 -19.27 9.94 8.86
C CYS A 442 -17.84 10.11 9.39
N LEU A 443 -17.64 9.87 10.68
CA LEU A 443 -16.33 9.96 11.33
C LEU A 443 -15.85 8.58 11.75
N HIS A 444 -14.63 8.21 11.32
CA HIS A 444 -14.01 6.93 11.69
C HIS A 444 -13.43 7.00 13.09
N ILE A 445 -14.21 6.58 14.08
CA ILE A 445 -13.82 6.53 15.48
C ILE A 445 -13.38 5.11 15.82
N ARG A 446 -12.10 4.91 16.12
CA ARG A 446 -11.48 3.58 16.27
C ARG A 446 -10.99 3.34 17.69
N PRO A 447 -11.78 2.67 18.55
CA PRO A 447 -11.33 2.31 19.89
C PRO A 447 -10.12 1.38 19.87
N LEU A 448 -9.24 1.55 20.87
CA LEU A 448 -8.05 0.73 21.07
C LEU A 448 -8.43 -0.59 21.76
N ILE A 449 -8.24 -1.72 21.07
CA ILE A 449 -8.61 -3.06 21.56
C ILE A 449 -7.44 -4.02 21.36
N ASN A 450 -7.16 -4.84 22.39
CA ASN A 450 -6.25 -5.98 22.30
C ASN A 450 -7.03 -7.26 22.01
N LEU A 451 -7.08 -7.68 20.76
CA LEU A 451 -7.79 -8.91 20.33
C LEU A 451 -7.20 -10.22 20.88
N LYS A 452 -6.07 -10.18 21.60
CA LYS A 452 -5.47 -11.34 22.26
C LYS A 452 -6.00 -11.55 23.69
N GLU A 453 -6.76 -10.57 24.23
CA GLU A 453 -7.31 -10.60 25.59
C GLU A 453 -8.84 -10.73 25.58
N GLU A 454 -9.37 -11.69 26.32
CA GLU A 454 -10.81 -11.97 26.42
C GLU A 454 -11.61 -10.75 26.91
N LYS A 455 -11.08 -10.03 27.92
CA LYS A 455 -11.73 -8.81 28.44
C LYS A 455 -11.92 -7.74 27.38
N ASP A 456 -10.94 -7.59 26.48
CA ASP A 456 -10.98 -6.58 25.42
C ASP A 456 -11.89 -7.01 24.25
N ILE A 457 -11.95 -8.32 23.96
CA ILE A 457 -12.94 -8.86 23.00
C ILE A 457 -14.37 -8.61 23.52
N LYS A 458 -14.64 -8.89 24.80
CA LYS A 458 -15.95 -8.59 25.41
C LYS A 458 -16.26 -7.10 25.40
N ARG A 459 -15.25 -6.26 25.67
CA ARG A 459 -15.36 -4.79 25.58
C ARG A 459 -15.73 -4.36 24.15
N MET A 460 -15.10 -4.94 23.14
CA MET A 460 -15.41 -4.65 21.74
C MET A 460 -16.88 -4.92 21.42
N VAL A 461 -17.42 -6.08 21.80
CA VAL A 461 -18.83 -6.44 21.58
C VAL A 461 -19.74 -5.45 22.31
N LYS A 462 -19.45 -5.12 23.58
CA LYS A 462 -20.21 -4.19 24.39
C LYS A 462 -20.25 -2.79 23.78
N ILE A 463 -19.08 -2.25 23.38
CA ILE A 463 -19.03 -0.93 22.69
C ILE A 463 -19.85 -0.97 21.40
N SER A 464 -19.80 -2.05 20.63
CA SER A 464 -20.59 -2.16 19.40
C SER A 464 -22.09 -2.11 19.67
N ASP A 465 -22.54 -2.76 20.73
CA ASP A 465 -23.96 -2.75 21.10
C ASP A 465 -24.43 -1.37 21.57
N GLU A 466 -23.68 -0.72 22.48
CA GLU A 466 -23.98 0.63 22.98
C GLU A 466 -23.92 1.69 21.84
N ILE A 467 -22.98 1.60 20.92
CA ILE A 467 -22.88 2.51 19.77
C ILE A 467 -24.00 2.25 18.76
N SER A 468 -24.45 1.00 18.59
CA SER A 468 -25.59 0.72 17.73
C SER A 468 -26.89 1.36 18.27
N ASP A 469 -27.07 1.40 19.59
CA ASP A 469 -28.19 2.12 20.22
C ASP A 469 -28.07 3.64 20.02
N LEU A 470 -26.88 4.20 20.21
CA LEU A 470 -26.61 5.62 20.00
C LEU A 470 -26.91 6.04 18.54
N VAL A 471 -26.42 5.28 17.57
CA VAL A 471 -26.65 5.55 16.14
C VAL A 471 -28.14 5.52 15.82
N PHE A 472 -28.86 4.54 16.35
CA PHE A 472 -30.31 4.44 16.15
C PHE A 472 -31.05 5.63 16.74
N GLU A 473 -30.70 6.07 17.95
CA GLU A 473 -31.26 7.26 18.60
C GLU A 473 -31.08 8.53 17.75
N PHE A 474 -29.92 8.67 17.11
CA PHE A 474 -29.62 9.81 16.22
C PHE A 474 -30.25 9.71 14.83
N GLY A 475 -30.92 8.59 14.50
CA GLY A 475 -31.50 8.31 13.18
C GLY A 475 -30.41 8.08 12.12
N GLY A 476 -29.25 7.59 12.55
CA GLY A 476 -28.06 7.36 11.73
C GLY A 476 -27.97 5.95 11.13
N ALA A 477 -26.87 5.69 10.43
CA ALA A 477 -26.51 4.40 9.84
C ALA A 477 -25.32 3.78 10.56
N PHE A 478 -25.38 2.47 10.83
CA PHE A 478 -24.27 1.73 11.45
C PHE A 478 -23.11 1.48 10.49
N SER A 479 -23.36 1.55 9.16
CA SER A 479 -22.35 1.54 8.11
C SER A 479 -22.57 2.69 7.14
N GLY A 480 -21.60 3.61 7.08
CA GLY A 480 -21.60 4.79 6.22
C GLY A 480 -21.00 4.54 4.83
N GLU A 481 -19.94 3.71 4.74
CA GLU A 481 -19.23 3.41 3.47
C GLU A 481 -18.57 2.02 3.41
N HIS A 482 -18.23 1.39 4.57
CA HIS A 482 -17.42 0.17 4.58
C HIS A 482 -18.23 -1.12 4.33
N GLY A 483 -19.55 -1.06 4.43
CA GLY A 483 -20.47 -2.21 4.35
C GLY A 483 -20.59 -2.96 5.67
N ASP A 484 -21.49 -3.94 5.71
CA ASP A 484 -21.79 -4.72 6.93
C ASP A 484 -20.76 -5.84 7.15
N GLY A 485 -20.49 -6.64 6.12
CA GLY A 485 -19.60 -7.80 6.20
C GLY A 485 -20.01 -8.77 7.31
N ILE A 486 -19.04 -9.22 8.08
CA ILE A 486 -19.22 -10.01 9.30
C ILE A 486 -19.39 -9.07 10.50
N VAL A 487 -18.55 -8.04 10.59
CA VAL A 487 -18.40 -7.22 11.80
C VAL A 487 -19.67 -6.46 12.16
N ARG A 488 -20.42 -5.97 11.18
CA ARG A 488 -21.66 -5.20 11.39
C ARG A 488 -22.92 -6.00 11.10
N GLY A 489 -22.82 -7.08 10.30
CA GLY A 489 -23.96 -7.94 9.99
C GLY A 489 -24.65 -8.53 11.22
N ALA A 490 -23.93 -8.69 12.34
CA ALA A 490 -24.50 -9.08 13.62
C ALA A 490 -25.58 -8.10 14.14
N TRP A 491 -25.52 -6.82 13.74
CA TRP A 491 -26.48 -5.78 14.14
C TRP A 491 -27.51 -5.42 13.06
N THR A 492 -27.43 -6.00 11.86
CA THR A 492 -28.38 -5.70 10.74
C THR A 492 -29.84 -5.87 11.17
N LYS A 493 -30.17 -6.92 11.91
CA LYS A 493 -31.51 -7.14 12.43
C LYS A 493 -31.94 -6.05 13.43
N LYS A 494 -31.04 -5.58 14.31
CA LYS A 494 -31.30 -4.50 15.27
C LYS A 494 -31.55 -3.18 14.53
N MET A 495 -30.74 -2.86 13.52
CA MET A 495 -30.82 -1.61 12.78
C MET A 495 -32.08 -1.50 11.91
N TYR A 496 -32.41 -2.56 11.16
CA TYR A 496 -33.51 -2.52 10.17
C TYR A 496 -34.84 -3.12 10.71
N GLY A 497 -34.77 -3.83 11.86
CA GLY A 497 -35.92 -4.51 12.45
C GLY A 497 -36.28 -5.83 11.77
N GLU A 498 -37.09 -6.61 12.44
CA GLU A 498 -37.48 -7.99 12.10
C GLU A 498 -38.02 -8.11 10.67
N LYS A 499 -38.98 -7.22 10.28
CA LYS A 499 -39.66 -7.29 8.98
C LYS A 499 -38.71 -7.06 7.81
N ILE A 500 -37.88 -6.03 7.89
CA ILE A 500 -36.88 -5.73 6.82
C ILE A 500 -35.80 -6.79 6.79
N TYR A 501 -35.36 -7.30 7.95
CA TYR A 501 -34.39 -8.40 8.00
C TYR A 501 -34.95 -9.65 7.30
N HIS A 502 -36.22 -10.02 7.50
CA HIS A 502 -36.83 -11.11 6.75
C HIS A 502 -36.96 -10.80 5.25
N ALA A 503 -37.25 -9.55 4.87
CA ALA A 503 -37.22 -9.15 3.45
C ALA A 503 -35.83 -9.34 2.82
N PHE A 504 -34.75 -9.06 3.57
CA PHE A 504 -33.38 -9.33 3.13
C PHE A 504 -33.10 -10.82 2.95
N GLN A 505 -33.60 -11.67 3.87
CA GLN A 505 -33.49 -13.13 3.74
C GLN A 505 -34.25 -13.66 2.53
N ASP A 506 -35.51 -13.19 2.30
CA ASP A 506 -36.31 -13.55 1.13
C ASP A 506 -35.63 -13.09 -0.19
N LEU A 507 -35.07 -11.89 -0.21
CA LEU A 507 -34.33 -11.39 -1.36
C LEU A 507 -33.08 -12.28 -1.66
N LYS A 508 -32.27 -12.55 -0.64
CA LYS A 508 -31.10 -13.43 -0.77
C LYS A 508 -31.50 -14.80 -1.29
N LYS A 509 -32.55 -15.39 -0.75
CA LYS A 509 -33.06 -16.69 -1.17
C LYS A 509 -33.55 -16.68 -2.63
N SER A 510 -34.12 -15.55 -3.11
CA SER A 510 -34.52 -15.40 -4.51
C SER A 510 -33.33 -15.42 -5.46
N PHE A 511 -32.26 -14.67 -5.13
CA PHE A 511 -31.05 -14.57 -5.95
C PHE A 511 -30.14 -15.79 -5.83
N ASP A 512 -30.09 -16.40 -4.66
CA ASP A 512 -29.18 -17.50 -4.34
C ASP A 512 -29.88 -18.58 -3.49
N PRO A 513 -30.74 -19.39 -4.13
CA PRO A 513 -31.53 -20.38 -3.40
C PRO A 513 -30.72 -21.44 -2.63
N LYS A 514 -29.48 -21.70 -3.06
CA LYS A 514 -28.57 -22.67 -2.44
C LYS A 514 -27.63 -22.04 -1.42
N ASN A 515 -27.65 -20.70 -1.22
CA ASN A 515 -26.78 -19.94 -0.33
C ASN A 515 -25.27 -20.17 -0.58
N LEU A 516 -24.84 -20.06 -1.86
CA LEU A 516 -23.47 -20.31 -2.31
C LEU A 516 -22.69 -19.02 -2.61
N MET A 517 -23.38 -17.90 -2.85
CA MET A 517 -22.78 -16.62 -3.18
C MET A 517 -22.37 -15.90 -1.90
N ASN A 518 -21.11 -15.97 -1.52
CA ASN A 518 -20.51 -15.32 -0.34
C ASN A 518 -21.37 -15.38 0.94
N PRO A 519 -21.80 -16.57 1.41
CA PRO A 519 -22.72 -16.70 2.53
C PRO A 519 -22.17 -16.12 3.84
N GLY A 520 -23.08 -15.73 4.76
CA GLY A 520 -22.71 -15.18 6.07
C GLY A 520 -22.16 -13.75 6.02
N LYS A 521 -22.66 -12.92 5.10
CA LYS A 521 -22.42 -11.47 4.99
C LYS A 521 -23.77 -10.77 4.93
N ILE A 522 -23.86 -9.59 5.53
CA ILE A 522 -25.09 -8.76 5.63
C ILE A 522 -26.15 -9.41 6.52
N ILE A 523 -26.57 -10.63 6.20
CA ILE A 523 -27.54 -11.45 6.94
C ILE A 523 -26.91 -12.80 7.33
N ASP A 524 -27.52 -13.41 8.34
CA ASP A 524 -27.11 -14.72 8.87
C ASP A 524 -25.61 -14.82 9.13
N THR A 525 -25.03 -13.72 9.60
CA THR A 525 -23.60 -13.60 9.88
C THR A 525 -23.25 -14.35 11.17
N PRO A 526 -22.04 -14.91 11.28
CA PRO A 526 -21.55 -15.38 12.56
C PRO A 526 -21.43 -14.22 13.57
N PRO A 527 -21.38 -14.49 14.89
CA PRO A 527 -21.06 -13.48 15.89
C PRO A 527 -19.79 -12.73 15.56
N MET A 528 -19.74 -11.41 15.88
CA MET A 528 -18.63 -10.56 15.50
C MET A 528 -17.29 -10.93 16.17
N ASP A 529 -17.30 -11.66 17.26
CA ASP A 529 -16.13 -12.12 18.02
C ASP A 529 -15.66 -13.53 17.63
N GLU A 530 -16.30 -14.15 16.63
CA GLU A 530 -15.84 -15.42 16.04
C GLU A 530 -14.88 -15.21 14.86
N ASN A 531 -14.07 -16.22 14.57
CA ASN A 531 -13.11 -16.21 13.45
C ASN A 531 -12.09 -15.05 13.47
N LEU A 532 -11.76 -14.53 14.64
CA LEU A 532 -10.79 -13.45 14.78
C LEU A 532 -9.40 -13.86 14.27
N ARG A 533 -8.72 -12.93 13.58
CA ARG A 533 -7.31 -13.07 13.12
C ARG A 533 -6.37 -13.31 14.30
N PHE A 534 -6.58 -12.54 15.35
CA PHE A 534 -5.99 -12.71 16.67
C PHE A 534 -7.14 -13.06 17.62
N GLY A 535 -6.96 -13.98 18.50
CA GLY A 535 -7.96 -14.38 19.49
C GLY A 535 -7.24 -14.86 20.75
N THR A 536 -7.96 -15.22 21.80
CA THR A 536 -7.39 -15.67 23.08
C THR A 536 -6.47 -16.89 22.95
N THR A 537 -6.66 -17.68 21.89
CA THR A 537 -5.83 -18.87 21.59
C THR A 537 -4.65 -18.56 20.67
N TYR A 538 -4.56 -17.30 20.17
CA TYR A 538 -3.45 -16.92 19.30
C TYR A 538 -2.16 -16.84 20.11
N LYS A 539 -1.19 -17.63 19.68
CA LYS A 539 0.17 -17.67 20.26
C LYS A 539 1.18 -17.68 19.14
N THR A 540 2.31 -17.05 19.37
CA THR A 540 3.46 -17.09 18.47
C THR A 540 4.63 -17.76 19.16
N GLU A 541 5.44 -18.45 18.38
CA GLU A 541 6.71 -18.99 18.90
C GLU A 541 7.66 -17.86 19.25
N ASN A 542 8.28 -17.95 20.41
CA ASN A 542 9.37 -17.07 20.79
C ASN A 542 10.62 -17.45 20.00
N THR A 543 10.94 -16.70 18.98
CA THR A 543 12.13 -16.92 18.14
C THR A 543 13.23 -15.99 18.60
N GLU A 544 14.36 -16.54 19.05
CA GLU A 544 15.57 -15.77 19.30
C GLU A 544 16.10 -15.22 17.95
N THR A 545 16.16 -13.90 17.83
CA THR A 545 16.57 -13.23 16.60
C THR A 545 18.01 -12.72 16.65
N PHE A 546 18.66 -12.71 15.51
CA PHE A 546 20.00 -12.13 15.35
C PHE A 546 19.98 -10.59 15.27
N LEU A 547 18.96 -10.05 14.62
CA LEU A 547 18.70 -8.62 14.54
C LEU A 547 17.77 -8.18 15.67
N SER A 548 17.96 -6.98 16.21
CA SER A 548 17.05 -6.43 17.21
C SER A 548 15.72 -6.00 16.59
N PHE A 549 14.63 -6.46 17.19
CA PHE A 549 13.25 -6.03 16.91
C PHE A 549 12.60 -5.35 18.12
N GLU A 550 13.39 -4.80 19.04
CA GLU A 550 12.90 -4.16 20.25
C GLU A 550 11.97 -2.97 19.98
N LYS A 551 12.26 -2.21 18.91
CA LYS A 551 11.44 -1.06 18.50
C LYS A 551 10.05 -1.46 18.06
N GLU A 552 9.91 -2.65 17.50
CA GLU A 552 8.66 -3.24 17.04
C GLU A 552 7.94 -4.03 18.14
N GLY A 553 8.59 -4.27 19.29
CA GLY A 553 8.08 -5.08 20.40
C GLY A 553 8.42 -6.57 20.28
N GLY A 554 9.22 -6.96 19.28
CA GLY A 554 9.65 -8.33 19.00
C GLY A 554 9.46 -8.74 17.54
N PHE A 555 9.97 -9.92 17.17
CA PHE A 555 9.91 -10.41 15.79
C PHE A 555 8.47 -10.70 15.33
N ALA A 556 7.66 -11.32 16.19
CA ALA A 556 6.25 -11.57 15.89
C ALA A 556 5.47 -10.26 15.72
N GLN A 557 5.67 -9.29 16.61
CA GLN A 557 5.01 -7.97 16.54
C GLN A 557 5.42 -7.20 15.29
N ALA A 558 6.68 -7.29 14.86
CA ALA A 558 7.13 -6.67 13.61
C ALA A 558 6.38 -7.21 12.37
N ILE A 559 6.02 -8.49 12.36
CA ILE A 559 5.21 -9.12 11.32
C ILE A 559 3.72 -8.72 11.47
N GLU A 560 3.21 -8.68 12.70
CA GLU A 560 1.83 -8.33 13.05
C GLU A 560 1.50 -6.85 12.79
N MET A 561 2.50 -5.97 12.60
CA MET A 561 2.28 -4.60 12.11
C MET A 561 1.52 -4.55 10.78
N CYS A 562 1.53 -5.63 9.99
CA CYS A 562 0.72 -5.72 8.77
C CYS A 562 -0.77 -5.81 9.11
N ASN A 563 -1.49 -4.70 8.97
CA ASN A 563 -2.94 -4.61 9.21
C ASN A 563 -3.81 -5.12 8.05
N GLY A 564 -3.23 -5.59 6.95
CA GLY A 564 -3.98 -6.13 5.81
C GLY A 564 -4.51 -5.10 4.81
N GLN A 565 -4.39 -3.79 5.04
CA GLN A 565 -5.00 -2.72 4.19
C GLN A 565 -4.50 -2.66 2.73
N ALA A 566 -3.55 -3.52 2.36
CA ALA A 566 -3.05 -3.71 1.00
C ALA A 566 -2.35 -2.49 0.36
N ALA A 567 -1.78 -1.55 1.15
CA ALA A 567 -1.01 -0.43 0.60
C ALA A 567 0.17 -0.88 -0.29
N CYS A 568 0.64 -2.11 -0.15
CA CYS A 568 1.65 -2.74 -1.00
C CYS A 568 1.12 -3.26 -2.35
N LYS A 569 -0.17 -3.15 -2.63
CA LYS A 569 -0.81 -3.55 -3.91
C LYS A 569 -1.11 -2.36 -4.82
N LYS A 570 -0.57 -1.18 -4.53
CA LYS A 570 -0.72 0.01 -5.40
C LYS A 570 -0.26 -0.30 -6.83
N ILE A 571 -1.03 0.16 -7.82
CA ILE A 571 -0.68 0.07 -9.23
C ILE A 571 -0.67 1.49 -9.79
N GLY A 572 0.41 1.86 -10.49
CA GLY A 572 0.52 3.18 -11.12
C GLY A 572 0.96 4.33 -10.20
N SER A 573 0.96 4.14 -8.87
CA SER A 573 1.38 5.15 -7.89
C SER A 573 2.36 4.59 -6.87
N GLY A 574 3.22 5.44 -6.27
CA GLY A 574 4.24 5.01 -5.31
C GLY A 574 5.26 4.02 -5.88
N TYR A 575 6.02 3.36 -5.00
CA TYR A 575 7.12 2.45 -5.36
C TYR A 575 7.01 1.06 -4.70
N MET A 576 6.18 0.89 -3.70
CA MET A 576 5.94 -0.36 -2.98
C MET A 576 4.80 -1.15 -3.66
N CYS A 577 4.85 -2.44 -3.88
CA CYS A 577 5.95 -3.39 -3.84
C CYS A 577 6.37 -3.73 -5.26
N PRO A 578 7.65 -3.61 -5.65
CA PRO A 578 8.08 -3.81 -7.05
C PRO A 578 7.78 -5.21 -7.59
N SER A 579 7.97 -6.27 -6.77
CA SER A 579 7.65 -7.64 -7.20
C SER A 579 6.14 -7.80 -7.47
N PHE A 580 5.27 -7.28 -6.60
CA PHE A 580 3.83 -7.31 -6.85
C PHE A 580 3.44 -6.49 -8.09
N MET A 581 4.04 -5.30 -8.29
CA MET A 581 3.77 -4.47 -9.47
C MET A 581 4.07 -5.21 -10.78
N ALA A 582 5.11 -6.06 -10.79
CA ALA A 582 5.45 -6.86 -11.95
C ALA A 582 4.58 -8.12 -12.09
N THR A 583 4.45 -8.93 -11.04
CA THR A 583 3.79 -10.25 -11.12
C THR A 583 2.28 -10.21 -10.98
N ARG A 584 1.73 -9.18 -10.31
CA ARG A 584 0.32 -9.08 -9.89
C ARG A 584 -0.15 -10.22 -8.97
N ASN A 585 0.74 -11.05 -8.45
CA ASN A 585 0.41 -12.12 -7.51
C ASN A 585 0.37 -11.61 -6.07
N GLU A 586 -0.66 -11.95 -5.32
CA GLU A 586 -0.81 -11.57 -3.90
C GLU A 586 0.40 -12.01 -3.06
N VAL A 587 0.92 -13.22 -3.32
CA VAL A 587 2.07 -13.79 -2.61
C VAL A 587 3.32 -12.91 -2.69
N ASP A 588 3.47 -12.15 -3.76
CA ASP A 588 4.63 -11.28 -4.01
C ASP A 588 4.49 -9.88 -3.41
N SER A 589 3.38 -9.62 -2.73
CA SER A 589 3.15 -8.39 -1.98
C SER A 589 3.78 -8.46 -0.57
N THR A 590 4.01 -7.30 0.05
CA THR A 590 4.43 -7.24 1.46
C THR A 590 3.39 -7.87 2.37
N ARG A 591 2.08 -7.69 2.08
CA ARG A 591 0.96 -8.30 2.81
C ARG A 591 0.99 -9.83 2.72
N GLY A 592 1.15 -10.37 1.52
CA GLY A 592 1.23 -11.82 1.31
C GLY A 592 2.38 -12.46 2.09
N ARG A 593 3.57 -11.84 2.03
CA ARG A 593 4.75 -12.30 2.79
C ARG A 593 4.54 -12.21 4.30
N ALA A 594 3.96 -11.11 4.80
CA ALA A 594 3.66 -10.95 6.22
C ALA A 594 2.63 -11.99 6.70
N ASN A 595 1.59 -12.26 5.90
CA ASN A 595 0.59 -13.27 6.23
C ASN A 595 1.20 -14.69 6.29
N ALA A 596 2.05 -15.05 5.33
CA ALA A 596 2.75 -16.34 5.33
C ALA A 596 3.68 -16.49 6.54
N LEU A 597 4.48 -15.47 6.87
CA LEU A 597 5.33 -15.48 8.08
C LEU A 597 4.50 -15.57 9.35
N ARG A 598 3.40 -14.81 9.47
CA ARG A 598 2.52 -14.86 10.63
C ARG A 598 1.91 -16.25 10.80
N ALA A 599 1.43 -16.87 9.72
CA ALA A 599 0.84 -18.20 9.76
C ALA A 599 1.86 -19.26 10.21
N ALA A 600 3.11 -19.15 9.77
CA ALA A 600 4.19 -20.04 10.20
C ALA A 600 4.50 -19.86 11.70
N LEU A 601 4.66 -18.61 12.18
CA LEU A 601 4.98 -18.33 13.59
C LEU A 601 3.84 -18.67 14.56
N SER A 602 2.59 -18.59 14.12
CA SER A 602 1.43 -18.87 14.97
C SER A 602 0.96 -20.34 14.91
N GLY A 603 1.73 -21.24 14.28
CA GLY A 603 1.41 -22.66 14.17
C GLY A 603 0.17 -22.96 13.29
N LYS A 604 -0.32 -21.99 12.52
CA LYS A 604 -1.42 -22.19 11.56
C LYS A 604 -0.97 -22.89 10.28
N LEU A 605 0.30 -22.76 9.95
CA LEU A 605 1.03 -23.67 9.08
C LEU A 605 1.88 -24.59 9.96
N PRO A 606 2.21 -25.85 9.56
CA PRO A 606 3.09 -26.73 10.34
C PRO A 606 4.40 -26.02 10.74
N ILE A 607 4.81 -26.12 12.00
CA ILE A 607 5.94 -25.40 12.64
C ILE A 607 7.25 -25.53 11.88
N GLN A 608 7.49 -26.67 11.24
CA GLN A 608 8.66 -26.91 10.39
C GLN A 608 8.74 -25.95 9.19
N GLN A 609 7.75 -25.09 8.99
CA GLN A 609 7.66 -24.23 7.82
C GLN A 609 8.52 -22.95 7.88
N LEU A 610 8.98 -22.48 9.05
CA LEU A 610 10.04 -21.47 9.08
C LEU A 610 11.32 -21.94 8.38
N ASN A 611 11.49 -23.29 8.28
CA ASN A 611 12.59 -23.93 7.56
C ASN A 611 12.12 -24.52 6.21
N SER A 612 10.92 -24.23 5.75
CA SER A 612 10.37 -24.81 4.52
C SER A 612 10.83 -24.09 3.27
N LYS A 613 11.02 -24.86 2.19
CA LYS A 613 11.30 -24.32 0.85
C LYS A 613 10.14 -23.43 0.36
N LYS A 614 8.88 -23.75 0.70
CA LYS A 614 7.71 -22.96 0.29
C LYS A 614 7.75 -21.54 0.87
N LEU A 615 8.05 -21.38 2.17
CA LEU A 615 8.17 -20.07 2.78
C LEU A 615 9.39 -19.30 2.26
N PHE A 616 10.49 -20.01 1.98
CA PHE A 616 11.64 -19.44 1.28
C PHE A 616 11.21 -18.87 -0.07
N ASP A 617 10.45 -19.60 -0.89
CA ASP A 617 9.99 -19.17 -2.21
C ASP A 617 9.08 -17.92 -2.13
N VAL A 618 8.21 -17.84 -1.11
CA VAL A 618 7.38 -16.64 -0.84
C VAL A 618 8.24 -15.39 -0.60
N LEU A 619 9.35 -15.53 0.11
CA LEU A 619 10.25 -14.42 0.45
C LEU A 619 11.30 -14.14 -0.63
N ASP A 620 11.58 -15.12 -1.49
CA ASP A 620 12.67 -15.06 -2.47
C ASP A 620 12.54 -13.88 -3.42
N LEU A 621 11.33 -13.61 -3.94
CA LEU A 621 11.07 -12.49 -4.84
C LEU A 621 11.03 -11.11 -4.16
N CYS A 622 11.30 -11.00 -2.86
CA CYS A 622 11.50 -9.71 -2.20
C CYS A 622 12.86 -9.11 -2.59
N LEU A 623 12.84 -7.96 -3.26
CA LEU A 623 14.03 -7.25 -3.74
C LEU A 623 14.82 -6.53 -2.63
N GLU A 624 14.34 -6.55 -1.39
CA GLU A 624 14.98 -5.87 -0.25
C GLU A 624 15.22 -4.36 -0.46
N CYS A 625 14.37 -3.75 -1.28
CA CYS A 625 14.43 -2.32 -1.63
C CYS A 625 14.07 -1.38 -0.47
N LYS A 626 13.58 -1.92 0.65
CA LYS A 626 13.13 -1.21 1.86
C LYS A 626 11.98 -0.21 1.66
N THR A 627 11.44 -0.08 0.46
CA THR A 627 10.36 0.88 0.18
C THR A 627 9.12 0.65 1.07
N CYS A 628 8.87 -0.61 1.48
CA CYS A 628 7.78 -0.89 2.44
C CYS A 628 7.99 -0.19 3.80
N ARG A 629 9.23 0.02 4.26
CA ARG A 629 9.51 0.73 5.51
C ARG A 629 9.07 2.20 5.47
N SER A 630 9.22 2.87 4.33
CA SER A 630 8.83 4.28 4.15
C SER A 630 7.38 4.43 3.71
N GLU A 631 6.92 3.67 2.71
CA GLU A 631 5.60 3.84 2.10
C GLU A 631 4.48 3.03 2.79
N CYS A 632 4.80 2.02 3.62
CA CYS A 632 3.76 1.32 4.37
C CYS A 632 3.30 2.18 5.54
N PRO A 633 2.04 2.62 5.58
CA PRO A 633 1.56 3.45 6.69
C PRO A 633 1.67 2.75 8.05
N SER A 634 1.61 1.40 8.07
CA SER A 634 1.82 0.59 9.28
C SER A 634 3.29 0.28 9.59
N GLY A 635 4.24 0.72 8.74
CA GLY A 635 5.67 0.63 9.03
C GLY A 635 6.32 -0.75 8.91
N VAL A 636 5.75 -1.68 8.14
CA VAL A 636 6.33 -3.03 7.95
C VAL A 636 7.67 -2.96 7.21
N ASP A 637 8.75 -3.46 7.81
CA ASP A 637 10.05 -3.63 7.14
C ASP A 637 10.27 -5.08 6.70
N MET A 638 9.75 -5.41 5.50
CA MET A 638 9.88 -6.77 4.95
C MET A 638 11.33 -7.15 4.62
N ALA A 639 12.20 -6.19 4.34
CA ALA A 639 13.60 -6.46 4.08
C ALA A 639 14.31 -6.99 5.35
N LYS A 640 14.12 -6.31 6.49
CA LYS A 640 14.63 -6.75 7.80
C LYS A 640 14.08 -8.12 8.19
N LEU A 641 12.78 -8.35 8.00
CA LEU A 641 12.12 -9.64 8.24
C LEU A 641 12.72 -10.76 7.37
N LYS A 642 13.00 -10.48 6.08
CA LYS A 642 13.64 -11.45 5.17
C LYS A 642 15.08 -11.78 5.60
N TYR A 643 15.88 -10.81 6.04
CA TYR A 643 17.24 -11.06 6.49
C TYR A 643 17.25 -12.02 7.69
N GLU A 644 16.41 -11.77 8.67
CA GLU A 644 16.25 -12.62 9.83
C GLU A 644 15.75 -14.02 9.44
N PHE A 645 14.71 -14.09 8.60
CA PHE A 645 14.20 -15.37 8.09
C PHE A 645 15.31 -16.20 7.40
N LEU A 646 16.08 -15.59 6.49
CA LEU A 646 17.16 -16.29 5.79
C LEU A 646 18.25 -16.78 6.75
N HIS A 647 18.57 -16.00 7.78
CA HIS A 647 19.50 -16.41 8.83
C HIS A 647 18.99 -17.66 9.57
N GLN A 648 17.73 -17.66 10.01
CA GLN A 648 17.10 -18.80 10.66
C GLN A 648 17.02 -20.02 9.72
N TYR A 649 16.62 -19.80 8.47
CA TYR A 649 16.52 -20.84 7.44
C TYR A 649 17.86 -21.57 7.23
N TYR A 650 18.98 -20.84 7.16
CA TYR A 650 20.30 -21.43 6.95
C TYR A 650 20.92 -22.08 8.19
N LYS A 651 20.33 -21.98 9.37
CA LYS A 651 20.74 -22.82 10.53
C LYS A 651 20.46 -24.30 10.25
N ASN A 652 19.39 -24.61 9.50
CA ASN A 652 18.95 -25.96 9.21
C ASN A 652 19.11 -26.38 7.74
N ASN A 653 19.43 -25.45 6.85
CA ASN A 653 19.55 -25.68 5.41
C ASN A 653 20.92 -25.28 4.89
N LYS A 654 21.41 -25.98 3.85
CA LYS A 654 22.69 -25.65 3.21
C LYS A 654 22.67 -24.27 2.54
N ILE A 655 23.65 -23.44 2.80
CA ILE A 655 23.84 -22.18 2.10
C ILE A 655 24.30 -22.45 0.66
N PRO A 656 23.57 -21.97 -0.38
CA PRO A 656 23.95 -22.14 -1.77
C PRO A 656 25.35 -21.54 -2.06
N LEU A 657 26.14 -22.20 -2.92
CA LEU A 657 27.46 -21.71 -3.31
C LEU A 657 27.37 -20.28 -3.88
N ARG A 658 26.37 -20.01 -4.73
CA ARG A 658 26.09 -18.67 -5.28
C ARG A 658 25.92 -17.63 -4.17
N ALA A 659 25.15 -17.92 -3.13
CA ALA A 659 24.93 -17.01 -2.01
C ALA A 659 26.23 -16.71 -1.25
N ARG A 660 27.10 -17.72 -1.08
CA ARG A 660 28.44 -17.52 -0.48
C ARG A 660 29.35 -16.64 -1.34
N LEU A 661 29.37 -16.86 -2.66
CA LEU A 661 30.18 -16.08 -3.59
C LEU A 661 29.70 -14.64 -3.68
N THR A 662 28.40 -14.41 -3.90
CA THR A 662 27.83 -13.06 -4.01
C THR A 662 27.91 -12.30 -2.68
N GLY A 663 27.69 -12.97 -1.54
CA GLY A 663 27.89 -12.38 -0.21
C GLY A 663 29.33 -11.90 0.03
N ASN A 664 30.31 -12.59 -0.53
CA ASN A 664 31.75 -12.28 -0.40
C ASN A 664 32.33 -11.58 -1.64
N ILE A 665 31.54 -10.86 -2.41
CA ILE A 665 31.96 -10.18 -3.66
C ILE A 665 33.17 -9.23 -3.44
N ALA A 666 33.28 -8.62 -2.26
CA ALA A 666 34.44 -7.79 -1.93
C ALA A 666 35.75 -8.53 -1.96
N ILE A 667 35.79 -9.79 -1.51
CA ILE A 667 36.96 -10.65 -1.53
C ILE A 667 37.29 -11.02 -2.97
N LEU A 668 36.28 -11.41 -3.76
CA LEU A 668 36.42 -11.74 -5.18
C LEU A 668 36.99 -10.55 -5.98
N ASN A 669 36.40 -9.36 -5.79
CA ASN A 669 36.90 -8.15 -6.46
C ASN A 669 38.32 -7.78 -6.05
N LYS A 670 38.66 -7.97 -4.77
CA LYS A 670 40.05 -7.75 -4.28
C LYS A 670 41.03 -8.67 -5.00
N PHE A 671 40.74 -9.97 -5.07
CA PHE A 671 41.63 -10.91 -5.80
C PHE A 671 41.69 -10.63 -7.30
N GLY A 672 40.54 -10.39 -7.94
CA GLY A 672 40.46 -10.05 -9.36
C GLY A 672 41.21 -8.75 -9.70
N SER A 673 41.29 -7.79 -8.77
CA SER A 673 41.97 -6.49 -8.97
C SER A 673 43.48 -6.60 -9.09
N TYR A 674 44.09 -7.74 -8.75
CA TYR A 674 45.52 -7.98 -9.03
C TYR A 674 45.77 -8.24 -10.52
N PHE A 675 44.78 -8.81 -11.24
CA PHE A 675 44.86 -9.13 -12.67
C PHE A 675 43.61 -8.69 -13.43
N PRO A 676 43.21 -7.39 -13.41
CA PRO A 676 41.91 -6.91 -13.88
C PRO A 676 41.66 -7.20 -15.35
N LYS A 677 42.70 -7.12 -16.22
CA LYS A 677 42.58 -7.41 -17.65
C LYS A 677 42.19 -8.87 -17.88
N ILE A 678 42.86 -9.81 -17.20
CA ILE A 678 42.61 -11.26 -17.30
C ILE A 678 41.20 -11.58 -16.77
N PHE A 679 40.84 -11.04 -15.60
CA PHE A 679 39.53 -11.24 -15.00
C PHE A 679 38.41 -10.74 -15.93
N ASN A 680 38.54 -9.53 -16.48
CA ASN A 680 37.57 -8.97 -17.41
C ASN A 680 37.48 -9.76 -18.72
N LEU A 681 38.62 -10.27 -19.24
CA LEU A 681 38.65 -11.12 -20.44
C LEU A 681 37.89 -12.44 -20.20
N ILE A 682 38.18 -13.14 -19.09
CA ILE A 682 37.49 -14.39 -18.73
C ILE A 682 35.99 -14.15 -18.63
N ASN A 683 35.54 -13.10 -17.95
CA ASN A 683 34.12 -12.75 -17.79
C ASN A 683 33.40 -12.42 -19.12
N SER A 684 34.17 -12.05 -20.17
CA SER A 684 33.62 -11.76 -21.51
C SER A 684 33.38 -13.01 -22.36
N PHE A 685 34.06 -14.14 -22.04
CA PHE A 685 33.93 -15.36 -22.84
C PHE A 685 32.58 -16.03 -22.64
N TYR A 686 31.92 -16.39 -23.75
CA TYR A 686 30.63 -17.08 -23.72
C TYR A 686 30.67 -18.39 -22.94
N ILE A 687 31.75 -19.16 -23.06
CA ILE A 687 31.94 -20.43 -22.33
C ILE A 687 31.91 -20.18 -20.81
N PHE A 688 32.54 -19.12 -20.30
CA PHE A 688 32.50 -18.77 -18.89
C PHE A 688 31.09 -18.35 -18.45
N LYS A 689 30.37 -17.57 -19.27
CA LYS A 689 28.98 -17.20 -19.01
C LYS A 689 28.08 -18.45 -18.98
N LEU A 690 28.28 -19.39 -19.89
CA LEU A 690 27.53 -20.64 -19.94
C LEU A 690 27.82 -21.53 -18.69
N ALA A 691 29.09 -21.66 -18.32
CA ALA A 691 29.48 -22.37 -17.09
C ALA A 691 28.87 -21.72 -15.84
N SER A 692 28.89 -20.40 -15.73
CA SER A 692 28.26 -19.65 -14.63
C SER A 692 26.74 -19.86 -14.60
N ASP A 693 26.08 -19.92 -15.75
CA ASP A 693 24.64 -20.20 -15.87
C ASP A 693 24.31 -21.63 -15.38
N ILE A 694 25.10 -22.63 -15.76
CA ILE A 694 24.86 -24.04 -15.39
C ILE A 694 25.18 -24.29 -13.92
N PHE A 695 26.37 -23.91 -13.44
CA PHE A 695 26.88 -24.30 -12.11
C PHE A 695 26.51 -23.31 -11.01
N LEU A 696 26.47 -22.01 -11.30
CA LEU A 696 26.19 -20.97 -10.33
C LEU A 696 24.77 -20.39 -10.46
N LYS A 697 24.01 -20.77 -11.50
CA LYS A 697 22.70 -20.19 -11.80
C LYS A 697 22.74 -18.65 -11.92
N ILE A 698 23.82 -18.13 -12.51
CA ILE A 698 23.96 -16.70 -12.89
C ILE A 698 23.55 -16.61 -14.35
N ASP A 699 22.58 -15.78 -14.67
CA ASP A 699 22.02 -15.68 -16.03
C ASP A 699 23.07 -15.21 -17.04
N ARG A 700 23.29 -15.98 -18.11
CA ARG A 700 24.24 -15.69 -19.17
C ARG A 700 23.95 -14.43 -20.00
N ARG A 701 22.71 -13.91 -19.90
CA ARG A 701 22.29 -12.64 -20.55
C ARG A 701 22.85 -11.42 -19.82
N ARG A 702 23.34 -11.56 -18.59
CA ARG A 702 23.95 -10.49 -17.79
C ARG A 702 25.44 -10.33 -18.06
N ASN A 703 25.90 -9.10 -17.98
CA ASN A 703 27.32 -8.77 -17.96
C ASN A 703 27.77 -8.55 -16.51
N LEU A 704 28.77 -9.34 -16.07
CA LEU A 704 29.35 -9.13 -14.75
C LEU A 704 30.13 -7.79 -14.71
N PRO A 705 30.12 -7.08 -13.55
CA PRO A 705 30.80 -5.79 -13.42
C PRO A 705 32.28 -5.91 -13.74
N LYS A 706 32.76 -5.06 -14.64
CA LYS A 706 34.19 -4.99 -15.01
C LYS A 706 35.03 -4.42 -13.86
N LEU A 707 36.19 -4.98 -13.63
CA LEU A 707 37.18 -4.42 -12.72
C LEU A 707 37.97 -3.29 -13.39
N ALA A 708 38.20 -2.20 -12.67
CA ALA A 708 39.00 -1.09 -13.13
C ALA A 708 40.46 -1.46 -13.22
N PRO A 709 41.24 -0.83 -14.12
CA PRO A 709 42.67 -1.11 -14.27
C PRO A 709 43.46 -0.86 -12.98
N LYS A 710 43.02 0.07 -12.15
CA LYS A 710 43.65 0.40 -10.85
C LYS A 710 42.57 0.73 -9.84
N ALA A 711 42.64 0.12 -8.66
CA ALA A 711 41.67 0.36 -7.58
C ALA A 711 41.81 1.78 -7.01
N PHE A 712 40.69 2.34 -6.50
CA PHE A 712 40.66 3.72 -6.00
C PHE A 712 41.63 3.93 -4.83
N ASP A 713 41.77 3.02 -3.89
CA ASP A 713 42.71 3.09 -2.75
C ASP A 713 44.16 3.13 -3.17
N LYS A 714 44.50 2.70 -4.39
CA LYS A 714 45.85 2.82 -5.00
C LYS A 714 46.06 4.13 -5.78
N ILE A 715 44.98 4.85 -6.06
CA ILE A 715 44.98 6.14 -6.76
C ILE A 715 44.97 7.28 -5.76
N PHE A 716 44.22 7.12 -4.69
CA PHE A 716 44.06 8.14 -3.66
C PHE A 716 45.37 8.48 -2.97
N LYS A 717 45.60 9.80 -2.84
CA LYS A 717 46.73 10.36 -2.05
C LYS A 717 46.14 11.21 -0.94
N GLU A 718 46.45 10.84 0.28
CA GLU A 718 46.08 11.62 1.46
C GLU A 718 46.82 12.94 1.50
N VAL A 719 46.11 14.03 1.79
CA VAL A 719 46.67 15.37 2.00
C VAL A 719 46.22 15.82 3.38
N LYS A 720 47.18 15.94 4.28
CA LYS A 720 46.92 16.44 5.65
C LYS A 720 46.62 17.94 5.61
N SER A 721 45.66 18.38 6.40
CA SER A 721 45.28 19.80 6.60
C SER A 721 44.63 19.97 7.94
N ASP A 722 44.47 21.21 8.41
CA ASP A 722 43.80 21.54 9.67
C ASP A 722 42.26 21.66 9.52
N LYS A 723 41.72 21.08 8.45
CA LYS A 723 40.29 21.11 8.12
C LYS A 723 39.54 20.01 8.87
N LYS A 724 38.17 20.13 8.91
CA LYS A 724 37.32 19.06 9.41
C LYS A 724 37.55 17.76 8.65
N ILE A 725 37.59 16.64 9.35
CA ILE A 725 37.82 15.32 8.75
C ILE A 725 36.52 14.72 8.25
N ALA A 726 36.55 14.24 7.01
CA ALA A 726 35.59 13.34 6.44
C ALA A 726 36.20 11.96 6.20
N VAL A 727 35.73 10.96 6.92
CA VAL A 727 36.10 9.54 6.66
C VAL A 727 35.29 9.09 5.44
N PHE A 728 35.96 8.95 4.31
CA PHE A 728 35.32 8.46 3.08
C PHE A 728 35.25 6.94 3.08
N PHE A 729 34.01 6.41 3.21
CA PHE A 729 33.77 4.98 3.14
C PHE A 729 33.72 4.52 1.68
N ASN A 730 34.90 4.28 1.08
CA ASN A 730 35.03 3.81 -0.29
C ASN A 730 34.55 2.37 -0.45
N ASP A 731 33.27 2.19 -0.72
CA ASP A 731 32.65 0.87 -0.88
C ASP A 731 33.36 -0.02 -1.91
N THR A 732 32.99 -1.31 -1.94
CA THR A 732 33.63 -2.33 -2.82
C THR A 732 33.58 -1.93 -4.29
N PHE A 733 32.47 -1.40 -4.77
CA PHE A 733 32.28 -1.08 -6.19
C PHE A 733 32.99 0.23 -6.56
N THR A 734 32.92 1.24 -5.70
CA THR A 734 33.70 2.48 -5.83
C THR A 734 35.19 2.18 -5.83
N ASN A 735 35.63 1.20 -5.01
CA ASN A 735 37.07 0.88 -4.94
C ASN A 735 37.56 0.11 -6.17
N TYR A 736 36.88 -0.93 -6.62
CA TYR A 736 37.39 -1.89 -7.60
C TYR A 736 36.78 -1.77 -9.00
N ASN A 737 35.54 -1.23 -9.12
CA ASN A 737 34.82 -1.19 -10.40
C ASN A 737 34.72 0.22 -10.98
N HIS A 738 34.39 1.22 -10.14
CA HIS A 738 34.14 2.59 -10.55
C HIS A 738 34.97 3.63 -9.79
N PRO A 739 36.33 3.61 -9.85
CA PRO A 739 37.21 4.51 -9.08
C PRO A 739 36.96 5.99 -9.38
N ASN A 740 36.41 6.34 -10.55
CA ASN A 740 36.06 7.71 -10.91
C ASN A 740 35.01 8.32 -9.95
N VAL A 741 34.09 7.51 -9.41
CA VAL A 741 33.13 7.96 -8.41
C VAL A 741 33.88 8.39 -7.12
N GLY A 742 34.87 7.60 -6.70
CA GLY A 742 35.70 7.93 -5.54
C GLY A 742 36.53 9.18 -5.75
N ILE A 743 37.17 9.32 -6.94
CA ILE A 743 37.94 10.52 -7.31
C ILE A 743 37.04 11.76 -7.27
N SER A 744 35.83 11.66 -7.83
CA SER A 744 34.83 12.72 -7.84
C SER A 744 34.37 13.08 -6.42
N ALA A 745 34.14 12.08 -5.56
CA ALA A 745 33.78 12.30 -4.16
C ALA A 745 34.86 13.07 -3.40
N VAL A 746 36.13 12.69 -3.58
CA VAL A 746 37.28 13.41 -2.96
C VAL A 746 37.38 14.85 -3.45
N LYS A 747 37.19 15.10 -4.76
CA LYS A 747 37.18 16.45 -5.33
C LYS A 747 36.10 17.32 -4.71
N ILE A 748 34.89 16.78 -4.55
CA ILE A 748 33.74 17.47 -3.95
C ILE A 748 34.00 17.74 -2.46
N LEU A 749 34.46 16.76 -1.68
CA LEU A 749 34.74 16.94 -0.26
C LEU A 749 35.83 18.02 -0.03
N LYS A 750 36.85 18.05 -0.88
CA LYS A 750 37.87 19.13 -0.85
C LYS A 750 37.28 20.49 -1.17
N ALA A 751 36.36 20.58 -2.12
CA ALA A 751 35.65 21.83 -2.44
C ALA A 751 34.71 22.28 -1.30
N LEU A 752 34.30 21.35 -0.43
CA LEU A 752 33.55 21.61 0.81
C LEU A 752 34.47 21.83 2.03
N ASP A 753 35.76 22.00 1.85
CA ASP A 753 36.76 22.22 2.91
C ASP A 753 36.93 21.07 3.89
N TYR A 754 36.82 19.84 3.43
CA TYR A 754 37.12 18.67 4.25
C TYR A 754 38.50 18.08 3.96
N GLU A 755 39.18 17.64 5.01
CA GLU A 755 40.27 16.67 4.89
C GLU A 755 39.70 15.28 4.73
N VAL A 756 40.08 14.59 3.66
CA VAL A 756 39.55 13.24 3.35
C VAL A 756 40.47 12.17 3.88
N LYS A 757 39.92 11.27 4.70
CA LYS A 757 40.64 10.10 5.25
C LYS A 757 40.04 8.82 4.68
N LEU A 758 40.90 7.87 4.31
CA LEU A 758 40.54 6.47 4.14
C LEU A 758 40.95 5.69 5.37
N VAL A 759 40.06 4.89 5.91
CA VAL A 759 40.35 3.99 7.03
C VAL A 759 40.51 2.56 6.54
N ASP A 760 41.31 1.76 7.25
CA ASP A 760 41.31 0.32 7.00
C ASP A 760 39.96 -0.28 7.38
N LYS A 761 39.29 -0.88 6.42
CA LYS A 761 37.93 -1.36 6.55
C LYS A 761 37.66 -2.67 5.81
N LYS A 762 36.61 -3.35 6.20
CA LYS A 762 36.00 -4.45 5.45
C LYS A 762 34.76 -3.96 4.67
N CYS A 763 34.22 -4.82 3.82
CA CYS A 763 32.94 -4.55 3.18
C CYS A 763 31.88 -4.14 4.22
N CYS A 764 30.98 -3.20 3.85
CA CYS A 764 29.87 -2.77 4.71
C CYS A 764 28.97 -3.92 5.22
N GLY A 765 29.04 -5.08 4.57
CA GLY A 765 28.22 -6.25 4.91
C GLY A 765 26.92 -6.36 4.11
N ARG A 766 26.52 -5.35 3.32
CA ARG A 766 25.26 -5.39 2.59
C ARG A 766 25.04 -6.66 1.74
N PRO A 767 26.02 -7.15 0.94
CA PRO A 767 25.87 -8.40 0.19
C PRO A 767 25.70 -9.64 1.08
N LEU A 768 26.32 -9.66 2.27
CA LEU A 768 26.17 -10.74 3.25
C LEU A 768 24.80 -10.70 3.91
N ILE A 769 24.33 -9.52 4.29
CA ILE A 769 23.01 -9.28 4.93
C ILE A 769 21.90 -9.77 4.00
N SER A 770 21.95 -9.38 2.72
CA SER A 770 20.92 -9.75 1.74
C SER A 770 20.87 -11.25 1.44
N LYS A 771 21.90 -11.98 1.79
CA LYS A 771 21.94 -13.46 1.68
C LYS A 771 21.77 -14.16 3.03
N GLY A 772 21.35 -13.46 4.09
CA GLY A 772 21.14 -14.05 5.43
C GLY A 772 22.42 -14.49 6.15
N LEU A 773 23.61 -14.08 5.67
CA LEU A 773 24.92 -14.41 6.24
C LEU A 773 25.28 -13.42 7.36
N LEU A 774 24.38 -13.29 8.35
CA LEU A 774 24.42 -12.22 9.34
C LEU A 774 25.63 -12.31 10.27
N GLU A 775 26.10 -13.51 10.64
CA GLU A 775 27.31 -13.69 11.45
C GLU A 775 28.55 -13.08 10.77
N SER A 776 28.70 -13.33 9.46
CA SER A 776 29.83 -12.76 8.69
C SER A 776 29.70 -11.26 8.51
N ALA A 777 28.47 -10.76 8.34
CA ALA A 777 28.19 -9.34 8.27
C ALA A 777 28.53 -8.63 9.59
N LYS A 778 28.15 -9.22 10.74
CA LYS A 778 28.46 -8.71 12.10
C LYS A 778 29.95 -8.63 12.37
N LYS A 779 30.73 -9.63 11.91
CA LYS A 779 32.19 -9.60 12.01
C LYS A 779 32.80 -8.43 11.21
N ASN A 780 32.30 -8.18 9.99
CA ASN A 780 32.73 -7.02 9.18
C ASN A 780 32.34 -5.69 9.84
N ALA A 781 31.10 -5.61 10.33
CA ALA A 781 30.57 -4.42 11.00
C ALA A 781 31.40 -4.07 12.24
N LYS A 782 31.72 -5.07 13.10
CA LYS A 782 32.57 -4.87 14.29
C LYS A 782 33.94 -4.31 13.93
N TYR A 783 34.55 -4.82 12.86
CA TYR A 783 35.83 -4.31 12.37
C TYR A 783 35.71 -2.84 11.92
N ASN A 784 34.69 -2.52 11.13
CA ASN A 784 34.44 -1.17 10.62
C ASN A 784 34.14 -0.17 11.75
N ILE A 785 33.37 -0.58 12.76
CA ILE A 785 33.07 0.25 13.95
C ILE A 785 34.37 0.64 14.65
N ASN A 786 35.24 -0.33 14.91
CA ASN A 786 36.52 -0.09 15.57
C ASN A 786 37.44 0.86 14.77
N SER A 787 37.45 0.72 13.45
CA SER A 787 38.32 1.56 12.56
C SER A 787 37.77 2.99 12.40
N ILE A 788 36.49 3.23 12.60
CA ILE A 788 35.82 4.51 12.33
C ILE A 788 35.59 5.31 13.63
N TYR A 789 35.37 4.63 14.75
CA TYR A 789 34.86 5.24 15.99
C TYR A 789 35.70 6.42 16.50
N ASP A 790 37.02 6.29 16.57
CA ASP A 790 37.86 7.35 17.14
C ASP A 790 37.81 8.63 16.30
N TYR A 791 37.73 8.51 14.97
CA TYR A 791 37.53 9.67 14.11
C TYR A 791 36.20 10.38 14.40
N VAL A 792 35.09 9.62 14.50
CA VAL A 792 33.77 10.19 14.73
C VAL A 792 33.64 10.76 16.13
N LYS A 793 34.24 10.12 17.14
CA LYS A 793 34.33 10.65 18.51
C LYS A 793 35.01 12.01 18.56
N ASN A 794 36.01 12.24 17.68
CA ASN A 794 36.73 13.48 17.55
C ASN A 794 36.11 14.47 16.54
N GLY A 795 34.84 14.29 16.17
CA GLY A 795 34.04 15.23 15.37
C GLY A 795 34.10 15.01 13.85
N ALA A 796 34.73 13.93 13.38
CA ALA A 796 34.67 13.57 11.95
C ALA A 796 33.27 13.07 11.53
N ILE A 797 32.95 13.30 10.26
CA ILE A 797 31.77 12.67 9.61
C ILE A 797 32.21 11.46 8.79
N VAL A 798 31.29 10.49 8.63
CA VAL A 798 31.46 9.36 7.69
C VAL A 798 30.65 9.65 6.44
N VAL A 799 31.30 9.57 5.28
CA VAL A 799 30.64 9.91 4.01
C VAL A 799 30.85 8.78 3.01
N GLY A 800 29.82 8.41 2.26
CA GLY A 800 29.93 7.44 1.17
C GLY A 800 29.18 7.85 -0.08
N ALA A 801 29.47 7.15 -1.17
CA ALA A 801 28.84 7.35 -2.47
C ALA A 801 27.70 6.35 -2.75
N GLU A 802 27.79 5.11 -2.21
CA GLU A 802 26.85 4.04 -2.50
C GLU A 802 25.73 3.97 -1.43
N PRO A 803 24.47 4.25 -1.81
CA PRO A 803 23.35 4.29 -0.85
C PRO A 803 23.13 3.00 -0.07
N SER A 804 23.34 1.84 -0.69
CA SER A 804 23.17 0.55 -0.04
C SER A 804 24.23 0.29 1.04
N CYS A 805 25.45 0.80 0.89
CA CYS A 805 26.50 0.71 1.91
C CYS A 805 26.25 1.68 3.07
N ILE A 806 25.86 2.93 2.78
CA ILE A 806 25.53 3.92 3.81
C ILE A 806 24.28 3.49 4.58
N SER A 807 23.30 2.90 3.91
CA SER A 807 22.15 2.26 4.56
C SER A 807 22.58 1.22 5.60
N ALA A 808 23.56 0.37 5.27
CA ALA A 808 24.02 -0.66 6.22
C ALA A 808 24.60 -0.05 7.50
N LEU A 809 25.37 1.05 7.41
CA LEU A 809 25.94 1.74 8.57
C LEU A 809 24.88 2.49 9.39
N LYS A 810 23.86 3.07 8.72
CA LYS A 810 22.80 3.86 9.38
C LYS A 810 21.72 3.00 10.02
N ASP A 811 21.45 1.82 9.50
CA ASP A 811 20.26 1.03 9.79
C ASP A 811 20.57 -0.38 10.32
N GLU A 812 21.27 -1.22 9.55
CA GLU A 812 21.52 -2.60 9.97
C GLU A 812 22.56 -2.73 11.08
N TYR A 813 23.55 -1.83 11.15
CA TYR A 813 24.52 -1.88 12.26
C TYR A 813 23.86 -1.63 13.63
N PRO A 814 23.00 -0.62 13.80
CA PRO A 814 22.20 -0.46 15.02
C PRO A 814 21.36 -1.71 15.38
N ASP A 815 20.79 -2.40 14.39
CA ASP A 815 20.02 -3.61 14.64
C ASP A 815 20.90 -4.82 15.04
N MET A 816 22.17 -4.86 14.60
CA MET A 816 23.15 -5.89 15.01
C MET A 816 23.78 -5.62 16.37
N PHE A 817 23.85 -4.36 16.80
CA PHE A 817 24.49 -3.88 18.03
C PHE A 817 23.61 -2.85 18.74
N PRO A 818 22.40 -3.23 19.21
CA PRO A 818 21.41 -2.27 19.71
C PRO A 818 21.88 -1.48 20.94
N ASN A 819 22.79 -2.07 21.75
CA ASN A 819 23.29 -1.50 23.01
C ASN A 819 24.68 -0.88 22.90
N ASP A 820 25.27 -0.75 21.68
CA ASP A 820 26.60 -0.18 21.48
C ASP A 820 26.49 1.31 21.13
N GLU A 821 26.84 2.19 22.08
CA GLU A 821 26.80 3.65 21.89
C GLU A 821 27.74 4.13 20.76
N ARG A 822 28.80 3.40 20.48
CA ARG A 822 29.70 3.70 19.36
C ARG A 822 28.97 3.60 18.02
N VAL A 823 28.09 2.59 17.90
CA VAL A 823 27.29 2.37 16.69
C VAL A 823 26.25 3.47 16.52
N LYS A 824 25.59 3.87 17.61
CA LYS A 824 24.64 4.99 17.59
C LYS A 824 25.30 6.29 17.14
N LEU A 825 26.50 6.57 17.67
CA LEU A 825 27.27 7.76 17.30
C LEU A 825 27.70 7.72 15.82
N ILE A 826 28.21 6.59 15.32
CA ILE A 826 28.60 6.42 13.92
C ILE A 826 27.37 6.56 13.01
N SER A 827 26.26 5.86 13.32
CA SER A 827 25.03 5.94 12.53
C SER A 827 24.52 7.38 12.37
N LYS A 828 24.54 8.17 13.45
CA LYS A 828 24.12 9.59 13.49
C LYS A 828 25.00 10.49 12.62
N ASN A 829 26.30 10.17 12.53
CA ASN A 829 27.31 10.97 11.80
C ASN A 829 27.69 10.35 10.44
N THR A 830 26.84 9.44 9.91
CA THR A 830 27.05 8.81 8.59
C THR A 830 26.09 9.43 7.56
N TYR A 831 26.62 9.82 6.40
CA TYR A 831 25.90 10.56 5.36
C TYR A 831 26.23 10.04 3.95
N LEU A 832 25.29 10.17 3.03
CA LEU A 832 25.61 10.20 1.61
C LEU A 832 26.23 11.56 1.25
N LEU A 833 27.16 11.58 0.29
CA LEU A 833 27.84 12.83 -0.05
C LEU A 833 26.90 13.94 -0.53
N GLN A 834 25.83 13.59 -1.25
CA GLN A 834 24.81 14.54 -1.67
C GLN A 834 24.03 15.16 -0.48
N GLU A 835 23.90 14.48 0.67
CA GLU A 835 23.34 15.10 1.89
C GLU A 835 24.22 16.26 2.36
N ILE A 836 25.53 16.05 2.39
CA ILE A 836 26.51 17.09 2.78
C ILE A 836 26.53 18.23 1.76
N LEU A 837 26.46 17.91 0.47
CA LEU A 837 26.36 18.91 -0.60
C LEU A 837 25.15 19.84 -0.40
N VAL A 838 23.97 19.30 -0.14
CA VAL A 838 22.76 20.12 0.05
C VAL A 838 22.80 20.88 1.38
N LYS A 839 23.31 20.26 2.45
CA LYS A 839 23.36 20.83 3.79
C LYS A 839 24.36 21.99 3.91
N GLU A 840 25.53 21.86 3.31
CA GLU A 840 26.64 22.80 3.49
C GLU A 840 26.98 23.62 2.22
N GLY A 841 26.69 23.02 1.04
CA GLY A 841 27.08 23.62 -0.24
C GLY A 841 26.43 24.98 -0.55
N LYS A 842 25.22 25.21 -0.02
CA LYS A 842 24.54 26.53 -0.14
C LYS A 842 25.25 27.64 0.60
N ASN A 843 25.97 27.34 1.67
CA ASN A 843 26.67 28.28 2.53
C ASN A 843 28.15 28.42 2.16
N LYS A 844 28.64 27.57 1.25
CA LYS A 844 30.04 27.57 0.78
C LYS A 844 30.08 27.99 -0.68
N ASN A 845 30.95 28.91 -1.04
CA ASN A 845 31.15 29.33 -2.42
C ASN A 845 31.84 28.22 -3.22
N ILE A 846 31.05 27.24 -3.68
CA ILE A 846 31.55 26.19 -4.58
C ILE A 846 31.97 26.86 -5.90
N ASN A 847 33.24 26.71 -6.28
CA ASN A 847 33.80 27.32 -7.49
C ASN A 847 33.41 26.52 -8.74
N PHE A 848 32.24 26.82 -9.31
CA PHE A 848 31.78 26.21 -10.58
C PHE A 848 32.58 26.79 -11.77
N LYS A 849 32.75 25.98 -12.83
CA LYS A 849 33.34 26.41 -14.10
C LYS A 849 32.49 27.49 -14.74
N LYS A 850 33.11 28.50 -15.34
CA LYS A 850 32.45 29.67 -15.92
C LYS A 850 31.66 29.34 -17.21
N ASP A 851 32.12 28.37 -17.99
CA ASP A 851 31.61 28.05 -19.34
C ASP A 851 30.67 26.81 -19.31
N LEU A 852 29.86 26.64 -18.27
CA LEU A 852 28.93 25.52 -18.19
C LEU A 852 27.77 25.70 -19.19
N LYS A 853 27.71 24.80 -20.18
CA LYS A 853 26.62 24.73 -21.15
C LYS A 853 25.34 24.25 -20.45
N LYS A 854 24.17 24.66 -21.01
CA LYS A 854 22.89 24.14 -20.57
C LYS A 854 22.85 22.61 -20.65
N ARG A 855 22.44 21.95 -19.56
CA ARG A 855 22.37 20.49 -19.41
C ARG A 855 20.96 20.06 -19.02
N SER A 856 20.46 19.02 -19.67
CA SER A 856 19.28 18.29 -19.22
C SER A 856 19.70 16.98 -18.56
N ILE A 857 19.28 16.74 -17.33
CA ILE A 857 19.70 15.59 -16.52
C ILE A 857 18.44 14.88 -15.98
N ALA A 858 18.30 13.58 -16.30
CA ALA A 858 17.26 12.73 -15.75
C ALA A 858 17.85 11.78 -14.69
N VAL A 859 17.34 11.81 -13.46
CA VAL A 859 17.94 11.14 -12.31
C VAL A 859 17.15 9.90 -11.89
N GLN A 860 17.78 8.72 -11.90
CA GLN A 860 17.31 7.53 -11.23
C GLN A 860 17.90 7.46 -9.82
N VAL A 861 17.09 7.81 -8.82
CA VAL A 861 17.48 7.73 -7.41
C VAL A 861 17.40 6.29 -6.92
N HIS A 862 18.43 5.81 -6.20
CA HIS A 862 18.48 4.46 -5.66
C HIS A 862 17.41 4.21 -4.58
N CYS A 863 16.85 3.00 -4.53
CA CYS A 863 15.73 2.68 -3.62
C CYS A 863 16.09 2.85 -2.12
N HIS A 864 17.30 2.47 -1.68
CA HIS A 864 17.72 2.69 -0.30
C HIS A 864 17.89 4.18 0.05
N GLU A 865 18.33 4.99 -0.89
CA GLU A 865 18.38 6.45 -0.70
C GLU A 865 16.97 7.03 -0.51
N LYS A 866 16.05 6.69 -1.41
CA LYS A 866 14.64 7.12 -1.30
C LYS A 866 14.03 6.79 0.06
N THR A 867 14.33 5.60 0.57
CA THR A 867 13.74 5.10 1.83
C THR A 867 14.33 5.76 3.08
N ILE A 868 15.65 6.01 3.10
CA ILE A 868 16.37 6.40 4.33
C ILE A 868 16.55 7.92 4.43
N ILE A 869 16.72 8.59 3.28
CA ILE A 869 17.10 9.99 3.20
C ILE A 869 16.03 10.82 2.48
N GLY A 870 15.33 10.22 1.53
CA GLY A 870 14.38 10.88 0.64
C GLY A 870 14.97 11.08 -0.77
N GLU A 871 14.09 11.20 -1.74
CA GLU A 871 14.46 11.24 -3.16
C GLU A 871 14.91 12.63 -3.65
N ASN A 872 14.56 13.69 -2.95
CA ASN A 872 14.83 15.07 -3.41
C ASN A 872 16.28 15.50 -3.22
N ILE A 873 17.01 14.92 -2.26
CA ILE A 873 18.38 15.29 -1.93
C ILE A 873 19.32 15.21 -3.15
N SER A 874 19.27 14.13 -3.91
CA SER A 874 20.07 13.99 -5.13
C SER A 874 19.66 14.95 -6.24
N ILE A 875 18.40 15.24 -6.37
CA ILE A 875 17.85 16.20 -7.33
C ILE A 875 18.33 17.62 -6.96
N ASP A 876 18.20 18.00 -5.69
CA ASP A 876 18.56 19.32 -5.18
C ASP A 876 20.08 19.54 -5.27
N SER A 877 20.90 18.49 -5.03
CA SER A 877 22.36 18.57 -5.22
C SER A 877 22.73 18.89 -6.67
N LEU A 878 22.07 18.28 -7.66
CA LEU A 878 22.34 18.55 -9.07
C LEU A 878 21.78 19.90 -9.55
N LYS A 879 20.68 20.39 -8.97
CA LYS A 879 20.14 21.74 -9.23
C LYS A 879 21.06 22.86 -8.75
N MET A 880 22.03 22.57 -7.89
CA MET A 880 23.08 23.53 -7.52
C MET A 880 24.03 23.84 -8.68
N ILE A 881 24.14 22.95 -9.68
CA ILE A 881 24.99 23.16 -10.85
C ILE A 881 24.34 24.23 -11.76
N PRO A 882 25.02 25.34 -12.05
CA PRO A 882 24.49 26.36 -12.95
C PRO A 882 24.08 25.81 -14.32
N ASN A 883 23.00 26.34 -14.89
CA ASN A 883 22.46 25.97 -16.20
C ASN A 883 22.03 24.48 -16.31
N SER A 884 21.67 23.83 -15.19
CA SER A 884 21.18 22.43 -15.18
C SER A 884 19.68 22.35 -15.01
N GLU A 885 18.99 21.70 -15.94
CA GLU A 885 17.59 21.30 -15.83
C GLU A 885 17.56 19.84 -15.35
N VAL A 886 17.04 19.62 -14.14
CA VAL A 886 17.06 18.30 -13.49
C VAL A 886 15.65 17.79 -13.32
N GLU A 887 15.36 16.62 -13.92
CA GLU A 887 14.10 15.93 -13.76
C GLU A 887 14.30 14.56 -13.07
N LYS A 888 13.27 14.12 -12.35
CA LYS A 888 13.25 12.83 -11.69
C LYS A 888 12.69 11.75 -12.61
N ILE A 889 13.37 10.61 -12.71
CA ILE A 889 12.79 9.40 -13.33
C ILE A 889 11.76 8.82 -12.33
N PRO A 890 10.47 8.70 -12.69
CA PRO A 890 9.39 8.28 -11.79
C PRO A 890 9.38 6.75 -11.59
N SER A 891 10.54 6.16 -11.34
CA SER A 891 10.75 4.73 -11.12
C SER A 891 11.11 4.43 -9.67
N GLY A 892 10.59 3.33 -9.12
CA GLY A 892 10.94 2.83 -7.80
C GLY A 892 12.26 2.08 -7.79
N CYS A 893 12.20 0.77 -7.74
CA CYS A 893 13.37 -0.11 -7.89
C CYS A 893 13.71 -0.28 -9.38
N CYS A 894 15.01 -0.32 -9.71
CA CYS A 894 15.46 -0.61 -11.07
C CYS A 894 15.29 -2.09 -11.45
N GLY A 895 15.04 -2.98 -10.49
CA GLY A 895 14.93 -4.43 -10.70
C GLY A 895 16.22 -5.22 -10.48
N MET A 896 17.39 -4.59 -10.45
CA MET A 896 18.69 -5.29 -10.28
C MET A 896 18.87 -5.82 -8.85
N ALA A 897 18.62 -4.98 -7.83
CA ALA A 897 18.70 -5.33 -6.40
C ALA A 897 19.93 -6.18 -6.04
N GLY A 898 21.12 -5.64 -6.27
CA GLY A 898 22.39 -6.33 -6.01
C GLY A 898 22.56 -7.60 -6.86
N ALA A 899 22.64 -8.76 -6.21
CA ALA A 899 22.79 -10.05 -6.90
C ALA A 899 21.50 -10.58 -7.54
N PHE A 900 20.32 -10.09 -7.11
CA PHE A 900 19.01 -10.62 -7.51
C PHE A 900 18.84 -10.65 -9.04
N GLY A 901 19.07 -9.53 -9.73
CA GLY A 901 18.91 -9.45 -11.18
C GLY A 901 19.97 -10.25 -12.00
N TYR A 902 21.00 -10.76 -11.35
CA TYR A 902 21.97 -11.67 -11.97
C TYR A 902 21.56 -13.14 -11.88
N GLU A 903 20.65 -13.48 -10.96
CA GLU A 903 20.22 -14.85 -10.74
C GLU A 903 19.28 -15.30 -11.86
N LYS A 904 19.52 -16.51 -12.41
CA LYS A 904 18.84 -17.02 -13.59
C LYS A 904 17.32 -17.04 -13.44
N GLU A 905 16.82 -17.47 -12.30
CA GLU A 905 15.40 -17.53 -11.96
C GLU A 905 14.76 -16.14 -11.78
N HIS A 906 15.55 -15.09 -11.58
CA HIS A 906 15.07 -13.74 -11.30
C HIS A 906 15.26 -12.76 -12.47
N PHE A 907 16.00 -13.14 -13.52
CA PHE A 907 16.34 -12.22 -14.62
C PHE A 907 15.10 -11.63 -15.29
N ASP A 908 14.13 -12.48 -15.63
CA ASP A 908 12.94 -12.03 -16.35
C ASP A 908 12.07 -11.12 -15.49
N LEU A 909 11.92 -11.41 -14.19
CA LEU A 909 11.25 -10.52 -13.24
C LEU A 909 12.03 -9.18 -13.06
N SER A 910 13.35 -9.25 -12.95
CA SER A 910 14.21 -8.06 -12.87
C SER A 910 14.02 -7.13 -14.09
N LYS A 911 13.93 -7.72 -15.28
CA LYS A 911 13.66 -7.00 -16.53
C LYS A 911 12.24 -6.41 -16.52
N GLN A 912 11.23 -7.19 -16.17
CA GLN A 912 9.84 -6.75 -16.09
C GLN A 912 9.66 -5.57 -15.13
N ILE A 913 10.34 -5.57 -13.97
CA ILE A 913 10.33 -4.44 -13.02
C ILE A 913 10.91 -3.18 -13.67
N ALA A 914 12.01 -3.30 -14.44
CA ALA A 914 12.57 -2.16 -15.16
C ALA A 914 11.64 -1.64 -16.27
N GLU A 915 10.93 -2.55 -16.95
CA GLU A 915 9.98 -2.24 -18.02
C GLU A 915 8.69 -1.58 -17.53
N GLU A 916 8.35 -1.68 -16.24
CA GLU A 916 7.17 -1.01 -15.69
C GLU A 916 7.26 0.53 -15.83
N ARG A 917 8.41 1.14 -15.54
CA ARG A 917 8.56 2.60 -15.54
C ARG A 917 9.94 3.08 -16.00
N LEU A 918 11.03 2.44 -15.56
CA LEU A 918 12.40 2.90 -15.78
C LEU A 918 12.74 2.96 -17.27
N LEU A 919 12.65 1.84 -17.95
CA LEU A 919 13.02 1.74 -19.35
C LEU A 919 12.11 2.53 -20.29
N PRO A 920 10.77 2.54 -20.14
CA PRO A 920 9.91 3.39 -20.95
C PRO A 920 10.24 4.89 -20.82
N PHE A 921 10.51 5.36 -19.61
CA PHE A 921 10.90 6.75 -19.39
C PHE A 921 12.24 7.08 -20.06
N ILE A 922 13.25 6.22 -19.88
CA ILE A 922 14.58 6.41 -20.48
C ILE A 922 14.51 6.42 -22.01
N LYS A 923 13.69 5.56 -22.61
CA LYS A 923 13.47 5.52 -24.08
C LYS A 923 12.84 6.82 -24.58
N GLY A 924 11.97 7.46 -23.81
CA GLY A 924 11.33 8.74 -24.15
C GLY A 924 12.23 9.97 -24.02
N LEU A 925 13.40 9.85 -23.40
CA LEU A 925 14.32 10.98 -23.21
C LEU A 925 14.96 11.43 -24.55
N LYS A 926 15.15 12.76 -24.68
CA LYS A 926 15.95 13.31 -25.79
C LYS A 926 17.38 12.74 -25.78
N SER A 927 18.00 12.63 -26.96
CA SER A 927 19.36 12.05 -27.11
C SER A 927 20.43 12.79 -26.28
N ASN A 928 20.27 14.10 -26.10
CA ASN A 928 21.20 14.94 -25.33
C ASN A 928 20.91 14.99 -23.82
N THR A 929 19.86 14.32 -23.32
CA THR A 929 19.59 14.24 -21.88
C THR A 929 20.54 13.24 -21.24
N GLN A 930 21.33 13.68 -20.24
CA GLN A 930 22.21 12.84 -19.46
C GLN A 930 21.40 12.01 -18.47
N VAL A 931 21.55 10.69 -18.51
CA VAL A 931 20.98 9.81 -17.47
C VAL A 931 21.94 9.80 -16.28
N ALA A 932 21.42 10.17 -15.11
CA ALA A 932 22.17 10.18 -13.86
C ALA A 932 21.65 9.08 -12.91
N ILE A 933 22.54 8.50 -12.12
CA ILE A 933 22.26 7.46 -11.13
C ILE A 933 22.93 7.76 -9.81
N THR A 934 22.38 7.22 -8.71
CA THR A 934 22.98 7.35 -7.37
C THR A 934 23.52 6.04 -6.80
N GLY A 935 23.40 4.91 -7.51
CA GLY A 935 23.89 3.61 -7.03
C GLY A 935 24.23 2.63 -8.15
N VAL A 936 25.13 1.70 -7.85
CA VAL A 936 25.70 0.73 -8.77
C VAL A 936 24.66 -0.22 -9.39
N SER A 937 23.67 -0.67 -8.61
CA SER A 937 22.59 -1.54 -9.14
C SER A 937 21.82 -0.89 -10.27
N CYS A 938 21.53 0.42 -10.15
CA CYS A 938 20.86 1.17 -11.20
C CYS A 938 21.75 1.33 -12.44
N ARG A 939 23.05 1.54 -12.27
CA ARG A 939 24.03 1.60 -13.39
C ARG A 939 23.96 0.33 -14.21
N HIS A 940 24.18 -0.82 -13.58
CA HIS A 940 24.23 -2.11 -14.27
C HIS A 940 22.90 -2.47 -14.96
N GLN A 941 21.75 -2.13 -14.35
CA GLN A 941 20.46 -2.40 -14.97
C GLN A 941 20.23 -1.57 -16.25
N ILE A 942 20.63 -0.29 -16.22
CA ILE A 942 20.50 0.60 -17.38
C ILE A 942 21.52 0.24 -18.46
N ASP A 943 22.76 -0.05 -18.10
CA ASP A 943 23.81 -0.48 -19.02
C ASP A 943 23.44 -1.78 -19.78
N ASP A 944 22.85 -2.76 -19.06
CA ASP A 944 22.49 -4.06 -19.65
C ASP A 944 21.21 -4.01 -20.51
N LEU A 945 20.27 -3.11 -20.21
CA LEU A 945 18.92 -3.13 -20.81
C LEU A 945 18.60 -1.90 -21.66
N SER A 946 19.53 -0.95 -21.80
CA SER A 946 19.36 0.24 -22.65
C SER A 946 20.67 0.62 -23.35
N GLU A 947 20.59 1.49 -24.37
CA GLU A 947 21.73 2.04 -25.09
C GLU A 947 22.33 3.30 -24.40
N ARG A 948 21.83 3.66 -23.19
CA ARG A 948 22.29 4.84 -22.47
C ARG A 948 23.47 4.51 -21.57
N ASP A 949 24.44 5.43 -21.50
CA ASP A 949 25.57 5.38 -20.57
C ASP A 949 25.25 6.25 -19.33
N PRO A 950 24.83 5.63 -18.20
CA PRO A 950 24.47 6.39 -17.00
C PRO A 950 25.71 6.82 -16.21
N LYS A 951 25.78 8.11 -15.85
CA LYS A 951 26.82 8.64 -14.97
C LYS A 951 26.35 8.74 -13.52
N HIS A 952 27.27 8.53 -12.58
CA HIS A 952 26.96 8.79 -11.17
C HIS A 952 26.80 10.31 -10.94
N ILE A 953 25.85 10.72 -10.08
CA ILE A 953 25.62 12.15 -9.81
C ILE A 953 26.88 12.88 -9.34
N LEU A 954 27.77 12.21 -8.59
CA LEU A 954 29.03 12.77 -8.11
C LEU A 954 30.02 13.02 -9.25
N GLU A 955 30.02 12.17 -10.31
CA GLU A 955 30.83 12.39 -11.51
C GLU A 955 30.36 13.66 -12.23
N ILE A 956 29.04 13.82 -12.41
CA ILE A 956 28.45 15.00 -13.06
C ILE A 956 28.74 16.28 -12.28
N PHE A 957 28.62 16.22 -10.93
CA PHE A 957 28.91 17.36 -10.07
C PHE A 957 30.38 17.74 -10.11
N ALA A 958 31.31 16.77 -9.97
CA ALA A 958 32.75 16.97 -10.01
C ALA A 958 33.27 17.50 -11.35
N GLU A 959 32.63 17.14 -12.47
CA GLU A 959 32.92 17.71 -13.81
C GLU A 959 32.55 19.20 -13.90
N SER A 960 31.62 19.67 -13.06
CA SER A 960 31.08 21.03 -13.10
C SER A 960 31.85 22.03 -12.22
N ILE A 961 32.72 21.56 -11.32
CA ILE A 961 33.55 22.39 -10.45
C ILE A 961 34.98 22.44 -10.97
N ASN A 962 35.74 23.52 -10.59
CA ASN A 962 37.16 23.69 -10.95
C ASN A 962 38.09 22.69 -10.26
#